data_003e70d7b89bdc910f2b86acd1a4a36a
#
_entry.id   003e70d7b89bdc910f2b86acd1a4a36a
#
_cell.length_a   1.000
_cell.length_b   1.000
_cell.length_c   1.000
_cell.angle_alpha   90.00
_cell.angle_beta   90.00
_cell.angle_gamma   90.00
#
_symmetry.space_group_name_H-M   'P 1'
#
loop_
_entity.id
_entity.type
_entity.pdbx_description
1 polymer ?
#
loop_
_entity_poly.entity_id
_entity_poly.type
_entity_poly.pdbx_seq_one_letter_code
_entity_poly.pdbx_strand_id
1 'polypeptide(L)'
;MRTLARPIGLGLAARDDIEDVVDWSRRARDGGLDSIWIHDSYFERDAITFATSIAGALARDDDGSGFRVALGAVNPFTRHPVVLAMTGSALDELLPERIVMGLGTGLPLRLKQMGIPYDPATAVERVSAAMDDLRRLWAGERLPSATPGLPPIQPMFPPAHRIPLVIAAYRKEFATLAGRKADGYLARPAESIPSLRGIIERVRAAALEAGRDPDAVETAGYLLTLVDRTRREALNRAKREPFVIYMMSILSDISLRRAGFDRELRDRIAVAWRAEDYTTAGNLSPDELLDAFMLCGTREDVAGGALAFHERAGLRMPLLQPVLQEERQVEEILGAAELYAKQPASSVAAMTDDVAAITDEVAAITDTGLSREGPTAPSLADDRRLSPAERVRRRAGATWEILRPFAYTASVIPVLAGSALAWVDGLFAWLPFLAALAGGVLLHSGTNIINEIYDVRQGIDTITSPRASHAIVKGRMTERQAFGAAFTAFGLAILVGLYLVALRGPAIVALGLLGLAAGYTYTAPPFQYKYRALGVPLVFVLMGPLMTCGAYFAVSGQWSIESLILSIPVGLLVAAILHGNEWRDISEDTRAGIVTLSSRLGRRWAHWFYVALVLGAYVALGLAVSAGLIQPTTLIVVLSLPFLLQVVRAAELGATGQARAIAMIDLQTARLHLAFGSLLVAGVLLSGLPHA
;
A
#
# COMPACT_ATOMS: atom_id res chain seq x y z
N MET A 1 20.23 6.59 33.52
CA MET A 1 19.59 5.80 32.44
C MET A 1 20.13 4.40 32.45
N ARG A 2 19.32 3.36 32.28
CA ARG A 2 19.76 1.98 32.20
C ARG A 2 20.20 1.71 30.76
N THR A 3 21.49 1.61 30.49
CA THR A 3 21.97 0.99 29.27
C THR A 3 21.66 -0.50 29.36
N LEU A 4 20.97 -1.04 28.38
CA LEU A 4 20.68 -2.45 28.30
C LEU A 4 22.00 -3.24 28.15
N ALA A 5 22.05 -4.45 28.69
CA ALA A 5 23.28 -5.25 28.70
C ALA A 5 23.68 -5.73 27.29
N ARG A 6 22.75 -5.70 26.31
CA ARG A 6 22.98 -6.06 24.91
C ARG A 6 22.36 -5.02 23.97
N PRO A 7 23.07 -4.64 22.87
CA PRO A 7 22.55 -3.67 21.91
C PRO A 7 21.28 -4.17 21.24
N ILE A 8 20.28 -3.32 21.17
CA ILE A 8 19.04 -3.55 20.43
C ILE A 8 18.46 -2.21 19.95
N GLY A 9 17.86 -2.20 18.78
CA GLY A 9 17.25 -0.99 18.22
C GLY A 9 15.83 -1.21 17.73
N LEU A 10 15.19 -0.12 17.36
CA LEU A 10 13.87 -0.09 16.73
C LEU A 10 14.01 0.33 15.27
N GLY A 11 13.39 -0.42 14.35
CA GLY A 11 13.36 -0.09 12.92
C GLY A 11 11.97 0.39 12.50
N LEU A 12 11.85 1.61 11.96
CA LEU A 12 10.59 2.18 11.53
C LEU A 12 10.62 2.65 10.07
N ALA A 13 9.46 2.60 9.42
CA ALA A 13 9.25 3.22 8.11
C ALA A 13 8.80 4.68 8.29
N ALA A 14 9.16 5.54 7.36
CA ALA A 14 8.73 6.94 7.32
C ALA A 14 7.30 7.08 6.74
N ARG A 15 6.30 6.39 7.30
CA ARG A 15 4.93 6.36 6.76
C ARG A 15 3.84 6.87 7.70
N ASP A 16 4.09 6.86 9.01
CA ASP A 16 3.13 7.33 10.01
C ASP A 16 3.28 8.84 10.29
N ASP A 17 2.50 9.39 11.18
CA ASP A 17 2.65 10.80 11.53
C ASP A 17 4.01 11.05 12.22
N ILE A 18 4.65 12.17 11.88
CA ILE A 18 5.99 12.49 12.41
C ILE A 18 5.97 12.58 13.92
N GLU A 19 4.90 13.13 14.50
CA GLU A 19 4.75 13.29 15.96
C GLU A 19 4.72 11.92 16.65
N ASP A 20 3.99 10.94 16.10
CA ASP A 20 3.93 9.57 16.63
C ASP A 20 5.32 8.91 16.59
N VAL A 21 6.03 9.03 15.46
CA VAL A 21 7.37 8.44 15.30
C VAL A 21 8.40 9.11 16.22
N VAL A 22 8.27 10.41 16.46
CA VAL A 22 9.10 11.14 17.45
C VAL A 22 8.81 10.65 18.86
N ASP A 23 7.54 10.45 19.23
CA ASP A 23 7.17 9.93 20.54
C ASP A 23 7.66 8.50 20.76
N TRP A 24 7.50 7.62 19.77
CA TRP A 24 8.04 6.26 19.83
C TRP A 24 9.55 6.24 19.94
N SER A 25 10.24 7.20 19.32
CA SER A 25 11.71 7.36 19.42
C SER A 25 12.13 7.74 20.83
N ARG A 26 11.40 8.64 21.49
CA ARG A 26 11.62 9.00 22.89
C ARG A 26 11.42 7.80 23.81
N ARG A 27 10.32 7.08 23.62
CA ARG A 27 10.04 5.88 24.43
C ARG A 27 11.06 4.77 24.21
N ALA A 28 11.55 4.58 22.99
CA ALA A 28 12.64 3.65 22.71
C ALA A 28 13.94 4.05 23.45
N ARG A 29 14.30 5.32 23.43
CA ARG A 29 15.42 5.87 24.21
C ARG A 29 15.22 5.67 25.71
N ASP A 30 14.07 6.04 26.22
CA ASP A 30 13.74 5.98 27.65
C ASP A 30 13.66 4.52 28.14
N GLY A 31 13.25 3.60 27.28
CA GLY A 31 13.32 2.14 27.49
C GLY A 31 14.73 1.58 27.43
N GLY A 32 15.74 2.41 27.09
CA GLY A 32 17.16 2.05 27.09
C GLY A 32 17.65 1.36 25.83
N LEU A 33 16.89 1.39 24.71
CA LEU A 33 17.38 0.90 23.41
C LEU A 33 18.57 1.74 22.95
N ASP A 34 19.40 1.17 22.04
CA ASP A 34 20.63 1.83 21.55
C ASP A 34 20.38 2.77 20.38
N SER A 35 19.35 2.51 19.59
CA SER A 35 19.14 3.27 18.35
C SER A 35 17.75 3.13 17.78
N ILE A 36 17.38 4.15 16.97
CA ILE A 36 16.26 4.08 16.04
C ILE A 36 16.78 4.19 14.61
N TRP A 37 16.22 3.37 13.73
CA TRP A 37 16.57 3.29 12.33
C TRP A 37 15.38 3.60 11.46
N ILE A 38 15.48 4.68 10.67
CA ILE A 38 14.41 5.08 9.74
C ILE A 38 14.82 4.68 8.33
N HIS A 39 14.04 3.79 7.71
CA HIS A 39 14.33 3.36 6.34
C HIS A 39 13.65 4.26 5.31
N ASP A 40 14.36 4.54 4.22
CA ASP A 40 13.91 5.34 3.09
C ASP A 40 13.09 4.45 2.14
N SER A 41 11.79 4.46 2.32
CA SER A 41 10.85 3.76 1.45
C SER A 41 10.33 4.70 0.38
N TYR A 42 10.68 4.45 -0.89
CA TYR A 42 10.20 5.29 -1.98
C TYR A 42 8.68 5.31 -2.06
N PHE A 43 8.15 6.53 -2.30
CA PHE A 43 6.73 6.85 -2.38
C PHE A 43 5.99 6.85 -1.03
N GLU A 44 6.73 6.76 0.07
CA GLU A 44 6.29 7.11 1.41
C GLU A 44 6.79 8.53 1.75
N ARG A 45 6.91 8.89 3.02
CA ARG A 45 7.46 10.18 3.44
C ARG A 45 8.99 10.15 3.42
N ASP A 46 9.63 11.32 3.38
CA ASP A 46 11.09 11.43 3.32
C ASP A 46 11.75 11.04 4.65
N ALA A 47 12.60 10.03 4.63
CA ALA A 47 13.27 9.50 5.81
C ALA A 47 14.21 10.53 6.48
N ILE A 48 14.81 11.43 5.70
CA ILE A 48 15.69 12.50 6.23
C ILE A 48 14.88 13.47 7.06
N THR A 49 13.67 13.84 6.61
CA THR A 49 12.76 14.71 7.37
C THR A 49 12.38 14.07 8.70
N PHE A 50 12.11 12.77 8.74
CA PHE A 50 11.84 12.05 9.98
C PHE A 50 13.06 12.02 10.90
N ALA A 51 14.23 11.65 10.37
CA ALA A 51 15.46 11.63 11.16
C ALA A 51 15.80 13.00 11.74
N THR A 52 15.59 14.08 10.97
CA THR A 52 15.78 15.46 11.42
C THR A 52 14.82 15.84 12.56
N SER A 53 13.54 15.46 12.42
CA SER A 53 12.52 15.73 13.45
C SER A 53 12.83 14.98 14.75
N ILE A 54 13.24 13.71 14.66
CA ILE A 54 13.66 12.91 15.80
C ILE A 54 14.91 13.48 16.43
N ALA A 55 15.96 13.78 15.65
CA ALA A 55 17.21 14.33 16.15
C ALA A 55 16.98 15.67 16.87
N GLY A 56 16.19 16.57 16.28
CA GLY A 56 15.83 17.84 16.89
C GLY A 56 14.97 17.72 18.16
N ALA A 57 14.14 16.67 18.27
CA ALA A 57 13.39 16.40 19.49
C ALA A 57 14.30 15.85 20.60
N LEU A 58 15.14 14.86 20.28
CA LEU A 58 16.07 14.24 21.22
C LEU A 58 17.15 15.23 21.70
N ALA A 59 17.60 16.16 20.85
CA ALA A 59 18.54 17.21 21.23
C ALA A 59 17.95 18.19 22.25
N ARG A 60 16.65 18.51 22.15
CA ARG A 60 15.98 19.38 23.12
C ARG A 60 15.77 18.71 24.49
N ASP A 61 15.65 17.39 24.50
CA ASP A 61 15.43 16.63 25.73
C ASP A 61 16.73 16.46 26.55
N ASP A 62 17.89 16.74 25.97
CA ASP A 62 19.29 16.69 26.46
C ASP A 62 19.49 15.81 27.70
N ASP A 63 19.46 14.49 27.49
CA ASP A 63 19.53 13.50 28.56
C ASP A 63 20.91 12.83 28.73
N GLY A 64 21.89 13.23 27.93
CA GLY A 64 23.23 12.64 27.89
C GLY A 64 23.23 11.17 27.46
N SER A 65 22.13 10.68 26.85
CA SER A 65 22.07 9.29 26.35
C SER A 65 22.92 9.12 25.10
N GLY A 66 23.51 7.93 24.95
CA GLY A 66 24.18 7.51 23.71
C GLY A 66 23.21 7.04 22.62
N PHE A 67 21.89 7.31 22.72
CA PHE A 67 20.88 6.84 21.78
C PHE A 67 21.10 7.41 20.39
N ARG A 68 21.22 6.55 19.38
CA ARG A 68 21.57 6.92 18.01
C ARG A 68 20.34 7.03 17.11
N VAL A 69 20.38 7.95 16.17
CA VAL A 69 19.42 8.09 15.07
C VAL A 69 20.10 7.68 13.77
N ALA A 70 19.56 6.69 13.10
CA ALA A 70 20.15 6.11 11.91
C ALA A 70 19.21 6.21 10.69
N LEU A 71 19.78 6.57 9.54
CA LEU A 71 19.16 6.44 8.22
C LEU A 71 19.47 5.04 7.67
N GLY A 72 18.50 4.19 7.59
CA GLY A 72 18.74 2.79 7.24
C GLY A 72 17.91 2.23 6.09
N ALA A 73 18.13 2.63 4.82
CA ALA A 73 19.24 3.40 4.30
C ALA A 73 18.77 4.44 3.29
N VAL A 74 19.59 5.46 3.05
CA VAL A 74 19.41 6.39 1.93
C VAL A 74 20.13 5.90 0.68
N ASN A 75 19.74 6.43 -0.48
CA ASN A 75 20.20 5.92 -1.76
C ASN A 75 21.04 6.96 -2.54
N PRO A 76 22.33 6.69 -2.82
CA PRO A 76 23.21 7.58 -3.58
C PRO A 76 22.88 7.68 -5.08
N PHE A 77 21.90 6.88 -5.57
CA PHE A 77 21.38 7.03 -6.94
C PHE A 77 20.30 8.11 -7.04
N THR A 78 19.55 8.35 -5.96
CA THR A 78 18.49 9.37 -5.89
C THR A 78 18.94 10.66 -5.26
N ARG A 79 19.96 10.61 -4.38
CA ARG A 79 20.55 11.77 -3.70
C ARG A 79 22.04 11.82 -3.97
N HIS A 80 22.50 12.93 -4.56
CA HIS A 80 23.92 13.10 -4.86
C HIS A 80 24.77 13.04 -3.58
N PRO A 81 25.97 12.41 -3.58
CA PRO A 81 26.82 12.31 -2.39
C PRO A 81 27.12 13.66 -1.69
N VAL A 82 27.25 14.73 -2.46
CA VAL A 82 27.40 16.10 -1.90
C VAL A 82 26.21 16.50 -1.04
N VAL A 83 24.98 16.24 -1.51
CA VAL A 83 23.76 16.53 -0.76
C VAL A 83 23.66 15.66 0.50
N LEU A 84 24.03 14.38 0.39
CA LEU A 84 24.09 13.47 1.55
C LEU A 84 25.17 13.93 2.56
N ALA A 85 26.30 14.46 2.09
CA ALA A 85 27.32 15.02 2.99
C ALA A 85 26.78 16.22 3.77
N MET A 86 26.08 17.15 3.10
CA MET A 86 25.41 18.29 3.75
C MET A 86 24.36 17.82 4.77
N THR A 87 23.56 16.80 4.41
CA THR A 87 22.58 16.18 5.32
C THR A 87 23.25 15.62 6.57
N GLY A 88 24.33 14.84 6.42
CA GLY A 88 25.06 14.26 7.54
C GLY A 88 25.63 15.34 8.47
N SER A 89 26.22 16.41 7.91
CA SER A 89 26.76 17.53 8.70
C SER A 89 25.66 18.23 9.52
N ALA A 90 24.52 18.50 8.90
CA ALA A 90 23.40 19.16 9.60
C ALA A 90 22.79 18.27 10.70
N LEU A 91 22.71 16.95 10.47
CA LEU A 91 22.24 16.01 11.48
C LEU A 91 23.23 15.86 12.64
N ASP A 92 24.55 15.85 12.37
CA ASP A 92 25.59 15.81 13.41
C ASP A 92 25.58 17.08 14.28
N GLU A 93 25.30 18.24 13.68
CA GLU A 93 25.12 19.50 14.42
C GLU A 93 23.90 19.44 15.36
N LEU A 94 22.78 18.82 14.89
CA LEU A 94 21.58 18.67 15.71
C LEU A 94 21.76 17.64 16.84
N LEU A 95 22.44 16.53 16.56
CA LEU A 95 22.57 15.41 17.50
C LEU A 95 24.01 14.86 17.45
N PRO A 96 24.97 15.53 18.10
CA PRO A 96 26.41 15.22 18.03
C PRO A 96 26.75 13.78 18.38
N GLU A 97 27.64 13.15 17.57
CA GLU A 97 28.17 11.77 17.75
C GLU A 97 27.12 10.65 17.68
N ARG A 98 25.83 10.97 17.45
CA ARG A 98 24.71 10.02 17.54
C ARG A 98 24.03 9.73 16.19
N ILE A 99 24.61 10.18 15.09
CA ILE A 99 24.09 9.97 13.75
C ILE A 99 24.78 8.80 13.07
N VAL A 100 24.01 7.93 12.40
CA VAL A 100 24.49 6.84 11.55
C VAL A 100 23.89 6.99 10.16
N MET A 101 24.69 6.89 9.11
CA MET A 101 24.21 6.96 7.74
C MET A 101 24.38 5.62 7.02
N GLY A 102 23.27 4.97 6.73
CA GLY A 102 23.23 3.76 5.90
C GLY A 102 23.08 4.12 4.42
N LEU A 103 23.87 3.48 3.57
CA LEU A 103 23.81 3.59 2.13
C LEU A 103 23.29 2.31 1.50
N GLY A 104 22.29 2.43 0.64
CA GLY A 104 21.70 1.31 -0.06
C GLY A 104 21.40 1.62 -1.53
N THR A 105 21.13 0.58 -2.33
CA THR A 105 20.76 0.75 -3.74
C THR A 105 19.26 0.96 -3.94
N GLY A 106 18.45 0.73 -2.92
CA GLY A 106 17.01 0.67 -3.05
C GLY A 106 16.54 -0.47 -3.97
N LEU A 107 15.28 -0.42 -4.37
CA LEU A 107 14.70 -1.38 -5.32
C LEU A 107 14.90 -0.90 -6.76
N PRO A 108 15.55 -1.66 -7.66
CA PRO A 108 15.79 -1.27 -9.04
C PRO A 108 14.54 -0.86 -9.80
N LEU A 109 13.40 -1.50 -9.50
CA LEU A 109 12.10 -1.15 -10.08
C LEU A 109 11.71 0.29 -9.77
N ARG A 110 11.95 0.76 -8.53
CA ARG A 110 11.61 2.12 -8.10
C ARG A 110 12.49 3.16 -8.79
N LEU A 111 13.79 2.88 -8.93
CA LEU A 111 14.70 3.72 -9.70
C LEU A 111 14.24 3.86 -11.15
N LYS A 112 13.84 2.74 -11.77
CA LYS A 112 13.30 2.75 -13.13
C LYS A 112 12.00 3.56 -13.25
N GLN A 113 11.10 3.48 -12.27
CA GLN A 113 9.87 4.29 -12.22
C GLN A 113 10.17 5.80 -12.17
N MET A 114 11.24 6.20 -11.49
CA MET A 114 11.70 7.60 -11.41
C MET A 114 12.58 8.02 -12.61
N GLY A 115 12.79 7.15 -13.60
CA GLY A 115 13.67 7.44 -14.73
C GLY A 115 15.16 7.48 -14.38
N ILE A 116 15.56 6.95 -13.22
CA ILE A 116 16.94 6.96 -12.75
C ILE A 116 17.67 5.73 -13.30
N PRO A 117 18.77 5.92 -14.06
CA PRO A 117 19.56 4.82 -14.58
C PRO A 117 20.16 3.96 -13.47
N TYR A 118 19.95 2.67 -13.52
CA TYR A 118 20.52 1.70 -12.61
C TYR A 118 21.08 0.50 -13.38
N ASP A 119 22.38 0.30 -13.23
CA ASP A 119 23.07 -0.89 -13.73
C ASP A 119 23.58 -1.73 -12.54
N PRO A 120 23.09 -2.98 -12.40
CA PRO A 120 23.57 -3.87 -11.35
C PRO A 120 25.09 -4.16 -11.40
N ALA A 121 25.71 -4.09 -12.59
CA ALA A 121 27.14 -4.38 -12.74
C ALA A 121 28.01 -3.29 -12.09
N THR A 122 27.61 -2.03 -12.19
CA THR A 122 28.37 -0.87 -11.67
C THR A 122 27.87 -0.38 -10.31
N ALA A 123 26.78 -0.96 -9.78
CA ALA A 123 26.14 -0.49 -8.56
C ALA A 123 27.06 -0.54 -7.32
N VAL A 124 27.90 -1.56 -7.21
CA VAL A 124 28.84 -1.71 -6.08
C VAL A 124 29.91 -0.62 -6.12
N GLU A 125 30.49 -0.38 -7.30
CA GLU A 125 31.49 0.67 -7.51
C GLU A 125 30.91 2.05 -7.21
N ARG A 126 29.68 2.31 -7.65
CA ARG A 126 28.98 3.58 -7.43
C ARG A 126 28.72 3.85 -5.94
N VAL A 127 28.27 2.84 -5.19
CA VAL A 127 28.11 2.98 -3.73
C VAL A 127 29.45 3.13 -3.04
N SER A 128 30.49 2.39 -3.46
CA SER A 128 31.84 2.54 -2.95
C SER A 128 32.40 3.95 -3.18
N ALA A 129 32.23 4.50 -4.39
CA ALA A 129 32.66 5.86 -4.72
C ALA A 129 31.88 6.89 -3.89
N ALA A 130 30.58 6.71 -3.72
CA ALA A 130 29.77 7.60 -2.87
C ALA A 130 30.27 7.61 -1.41
N MET A 131 30.69 6.46 -0.87
CA MET A 131 31.31 6.40 0.48
C MET A 131 32.61 7.18 0.56
N ASP A 132 33.45 7.07 -0.48
CA ASP A 132 34.72 7.82 -0.53
C ASP A 132 34.44 9.32 -0.60
N ASP A 133 33.53 9.75 -1.44
CA ASP A 133 33.14 11.13 -1.58
C ASP A 133 32.59 11.69 -0.26
N LEU A 134 31.74 10.95 0.44
CA LEU A 134 31.21 11.36 1.74
C LEU A 134 32.33 11.53 2.77
N ARG A 135 33.24 10.57 2.88
CA ARG A 135 34.38 10.63 3.84
C ARG A 135 35.30 11.80 3.55
N ARG A 136 35.62 12.05 2.28
CA ARG A 136 36.46 13.17 1.85
C ARG A 136 35.80 14.52 2.15
N LEU A 137 34.52 14.65 1.82
CA LEU A 137 33.76 15.88 2.11
C LEU A 137 33.67 16.12 3.62
N TRP A 138 33.41 15.08 4.43
CA TRP A 138 33.36 15.21 5.90
C TRP A 138 34.74 15.47 6.52
N ALA A 139 35.81 15.08 5.85
CA ALA A 139 37.18 15.47 6.24
C ALA A 139 37.54 16.91 5.80
N GLY A 140 36.61 17.63 5.16
CA GLY A 140 36.87 18.99 4.65
C GLY A 140 37.68 19.04 3.34
N GLU A 141 37.87 17.87 2.69
CA GLU A 141 38.60 17.80 1.42
C GLU A 141 37.75 18.31 0.26
N ARG A 142 38.46 18.71 -0.81
CA ARG A 142 37.83 19.14 -2.06
C ARG A 142 37.64 17.97 -3.00
N LEU A 143 36.47 17.86 -3.60
CA LEU A 143 36.19 16.94 -4.71
C LEU A 143 36.32 17.67 -6.05
N PRO A 144 36.88 17.02 -7.08
CA PRO A 144 36.93 17.61 -8.41
C PRO A 144 35.49 17.78 -8.93
N SER A 145 35.23 18.85 -9.68
CA SER A 145 33.97 19.05 -10.37
C SER A 145 33.80 17.97 -11.44
N ALA A 146 32.59 17.43 -11.58
CA ALA A 146 32.22 16.51 -12.66
C ALA A 146 32.29 17.22 -14.04
N THR A 147 32.18 18.54 -14.08
CA THR A 147 32.30 19.35 -15.31
C THR A 147 33.69 19.96 -15.38
N PRO A 148 34.48 19.68 -16.41
CA PRO A 148 35.79 20.28 -16.60
C PRO A 148 35.72 21.82 -16.63
N GLY A 149 36.69 22.48 -15.95
CA GLY A 149 36.77 23.92 -15.91
C GLY A 149 35.95 24.60 -14.80
N LEU A 150 35.11 23.89 -14.08
CA LEU A 150 34.43 24.40 -12.91
C LEU A 150 35.29 24.23 -11.63
N PRO A 151 35.15 25.12 -10.62
CA PRO A 151 35.82 24.97 -9.35
C PRO A 151 35.52 23.63 -8.67
N PRO A 152 36.45 23.10 -7.85
CA PRO A 152 36.20 21.93 -7.05
C PRO A 152 35.09 22.17 -6.02
N ILE A 153 34.37 21.10 -5.67
CA ILE A 153 33.31 21.09 -4.66
C ILE A 153 33.98 21.02 -3.29
N GLN A 154 33.63 21.93 -2.40
CA GLN A 154 34.11 21.93 -1.01
C GLN A 154 32.92 22.20 -0.07
N PRO A 155 32.66 21.36 0.94
CA PRO A 155 31.64 21.66 1.95
C PRO A 155 32.12 22.84 2.82
N MET A 156 31.21 23.78 3.11
CA MET A 156 31.50 24.91 3.98
C MET A 156 31.45 24.51 5.47
N PHE A 157 30.66 23.51 5.80
CA PHE A 157 30.41 23.07 7.17
C PHE A 157 30.58 21.54 7.23
N PRO A 158 31.80 21.00 7.36
CA PRO A 158 32.00 19.58 7.62
C PRO A 158 31.47 19.23 9.03
N PRO A 159 31.06 17.98 9.29
CA PRO A 159 30.59 17.57 10.62
C PRO A 159 31.72 17.67 11.63
N ALA A 160 31.38 17.98 12.89
CA ALA A 160 32.38 18.05 13.97
C ALA A 160 32.81 16.65 14.42
N HIS A 161 31.97 15.64 14.22
CA HIS A 161 32.20 14.28 14.70
C HIS A 161 32.16 13.29 13.53
N ARG A 162 32.68 12.10 13.79
CA ARG A 162 32.68 11.02 12.80
C ARG A 162 31.26 10.45 12.66
N ILE A 163 30.76 10.43 11.42
CA ILE A 163 29.48 9.80 11.07
C ILE A 163 29.77 8.38 10.52
N PRO A 164 29.37 7.31 11.22
CA PRO A 164 29.52 5.95 10.71
C PRO A 164 28.73 5.73 9.42
N LEU A 165 29.38 5.08 8.43
CA LEU A 165 28.77 4.69 7.17
C LEU A 165 28.49 3.18 7.17
N VAL A 166 27.21 2.81 7.00
CA VAL A 166 26.75 1.42 7.01
C VAL A 166 26.23 1.05 5.62
N ILE A 167 26.47 -0.15 5.14
CA ILE A 167 25.95 -0.64 3.86
C ILE A 167 24.72 -1.50 4.08
N ALA A 168 23.61 -1.12 3.42
CA ALA A 168 22.35 -1.86 3.37
C ALA A 168 22.11 -2.38 1.96
N ALA A 169 22.41 -3.65 1.69
CA ALA A 169 22.21 -4.21 0.36
C ALA A 169 22.11 -5.73 0.38
N TYR A 170 21.58 -6.28 -0.72
CA TYR A 170 21.11 -7.67 -0.79
C TYR A 170 22.12 -8.65 -1.40
N ARG A 171 23.12 -8.16 -2.16
CA ARG A 171 24.06 -9.02 -2.89
C ARG A 171 25.33 -9.26 -2.11
N LYS A 172 25.95 -10.43 -2.35
CA LYS A 172 27.21 -10.83 -1.70
C LYS A 172 28.36 -9.82 -1.89
N GLU A 173 28.38 -9.12 -3.01
CA GLU A 173 29.39 -8.11 -3.34
C GLU A 173 29.32 -6.92 -2.38
N PHE A 174 28.11 -6.55 -1.93
CA PHE A 174 27.91 -5.49 -0.95
C PHE A 174 28.32 -5.92 0.47
N ALA A 175 28.10 -7.18 0.84
CA ALA A 175 28.62 -7.73 2.09
C ALA A 175 30.16 -7.69 2.10
N THR A 176 30.80 -8.03 0.98
CA THR A 176 32.25 -7.89 0.80
C THR A 176 32.70 -6.43 0.87
N LEU A 177 31.99 -5.50 0.21
CA LEU A 177 32.29 -4.07 0.30
C LEU A 177 32.16 -3.56 1.74
N ALA A 178 31.11 -3.99 2.47
CA ALA A 178 30.92 -3.63 3.87
C ALA A 178 32.12 -4.03 4.73
N GLY A 179 32.55 -5.27 4.65
CA GLY A 179 33.74 -5.76 5.38
C GLY A 179 34.99 -4.97 5.03
N ARG A 180 35.25 -4.74 3.75
CA ARG A 180 36.45 -4.05 3.28
C ARG A 180 36.48 -2.57 3.64
N LYS A 181 35.32 -1.89 3.73
CA LYS A 181 35.30 -0.43 3.70
C LYS A 181 34.32 0.24 4.65
N ALA A 182 33.17 -0.35 4.97
CA ALA A 182 32.15 0.28 5.80
C ALA A 182 32.43 0.18 7.30
N ASP A 183 31.72 1.00 8.07
CA ASP A 183 31.73 0.92 9.54
C ASP A 183 30.72 -0.10 10.04
N GLY A 184 29.77 -0.51 9.17
CA GLY A 184 28.81 -1.56 9.48
C GLY A 184 28.12 -2.14 8.25
N TYR A 185 27.39 -3.22 8.50
CA TYR A 185 26.47 -3.87 7.56
C TYR A 185 25.06 -3.91 8.14
N LEU A 186 24.07 -3.50 7.36
CA LEU A 186 22.66 -3.55 7.72
C LEU A 186 21.95 -4.63 6.90
N ALA A 187 21.52 -5.70 7.57
CA ALA A 187 20.76 -6.77 6.96
C ALA A 187 19.30 -6.33 6.68
N ARG A 188 18.78 -6.78 5.56
CA ARG A 188 17.38 -6.56 5.18
C ARG A 188 16.42 -7.32 6.12
N PRO A 189 15.13 -6.93 6.16
CA PRO A 189 14.11 -7.75 6.80
C PRO A 189 13.91 -9.09 6.07
N ALA A 190 13.37 -10.08 6.80
CA ALA A 190 13.08 -11.42 6.31
C ALA A 190 14.34 -12.19 5.82
N GLU A 191 15.37 -12.24 6.63
CA GLU A 191 16.49 -13.18 6.49
C GLU A 191 16.41 -14.24 7.59
N SER A 192 16.73 -15.50 7.22
CA SER A 192 16.82 -16.58 8.22
C SER A 192 18.15 -16.57 8.95
N ILE A 193 18.22 -17.17 10.15
CA ILE A 193 19.46 -17.28 10.92
C ILE A 193 20.59 -17.90 10.09
N PRO A 194 20.42 -19.05 9.37
CA PRO A 194 21.50 -19.61 8.56
C PRO A 194 21.93 -18.73 7.39
N SER A 195 20.98 -18.02 6.77
CA SER A 195 21.31 -17.10 5.69
C SER A 195 22.11 -15.90 6.21
N LEU A 196 21.67 -15.30 7.30
CA LEU A 196 22.30 -14.13 7.89
C LEU A 196 23.69 -14.45 8.43
N ARG A 197 23.87 -15.63 9.07
CA ARG A 197 25.19 -16.11 9.49
C ARG A 197 26.18 -16.11 8.32
N GLY A 198 25.83 -16.73 7.19
CA GLY A 198 26.71 -16.77 6.03
C GLY A 198 27.01 -15.41 5.39
N ILE A 199 26.11 -14.43 5.56
CA ILE A 199 26.36 -13.04 5.16
C ILE A 199 27.34 -12.36 6.11
N ILE A 200 27.17 -12.51 7.42
CA ILE A 200 28.03 -11.92 8.46
C ILE A 200 29.43 -12.51 8.38
N GLU A 201 29.56 -13.84 8.20
CA GLU A 201 30.84 -14.49 7.98
C GLU A 201 31.60 -13.91 6.78
N ARG A 202 30.89 -13.62 5.68
CA ARG A 202 31.47 -12.96 4.50
C ARG A 202 31.93 -11.54 4.80
N VAL A 203 31.15 -10.75 5.57
CA VAL A 203 31.55 -9.40 6.02
C VAL A 203 32.86 -9.50 6.85
N ARG A 204 32.92 -10.44 7.80
CA ARG A 204 34.08 -10.64 8.65
C ARG A 204 35.32 -11.09 7.86
N ALA A 205 35.15 -12.05 6.95
CA ALA A 205 36.22 -12.50 6.08
C ALA A 205 36.81 -11.38 5.22
N ALA A 206 35.91 -10.57 4.61
CA ALA A 206 36.30 -9.43 3.78
C ALA A 206 37.00 -8.31 4.59
N ALA A 207 36.64 -8.14 5.86
CA ALA A 207 37.37 -7.22 6.77
C ALA A 207 38.78 -7.71 7.03
N LEU A 208 38.94 -8.99 7.35
CA LEU A 208 40.28 -9.64 7.56
C LEU A 208 41.15 -9.53 6.30
N GLU A 209 40.60 -9.86 5.12
CA GLU A 209 41.29 -9.71 3.83
C GLU A 209 41.78 -8.27 3.57
N ALA A 210 41.04 -7.27 4.08
CA ALA A 210 41.40 -5.86 3.97
C ALA A 210 42.34 -5.37 5.12
N GLY A 211 42.81 -6.24 5.98
CA GLY A 211 43.64 -5.88 7.12
C GLY A 211 42.90 -5.11 8.22
N ARG A 212 41.58 -5.26 8.30
CA ARG A 212 40.73 -4.57 9.28
C ARG A 212 40.31 -5.54 10.38
N ASP A 213 40.07 -5.03 11.57
CA ASP A 213 39.45 -5.77 12.64
C ASP A 213 37.99 -6.12 12.27
N PRO A 214 37.64 -7.42 12.16
CA PRO A 214 36.26 -7.82 11.86
C PRO A 214 35.28 -7.41 12.94
N ASP A 215 35.70 -7.20 14.16
CA ASP A 215 34.86 -6.78 15.27
C ASP A 215 34.61 -5.27 15.26
N ALA A 216 35.36 -4.50 14.51
CA ALA A 216 35.10 -3.07 14.27
C ALA A 216 33.97 -2.84 13.24
N VAL A 217 33.53 -3.88 12.52
CA VAL A 217 32.41 -3.76 11.58
C VAL A 217 31.10 -4.13 12.30
N GLU A 218 30.26 -3.13 12.60
CA GLU A 218 28.97 -3.33 13.27
C GLU A 218 28.00 -4.09 12.35
N THR A 219 27.31 -5.12 12.86
CA THR A 219 26.26 -5.85 12.12
C THR A 219 24.91 -5.57 12.74
N ALA A 220 24.10 -4.80 12.04
CA ALA A 220 22.71 -4.54 12.38
C ALA A 220 21.76 -5.26 11.40
N GLY A 221 20.52 -5.54 11.81
CA GLY A 221 19.56 -6.17 10.90
C GLY A 221 18.12 -6.02 11.32
N TYR A 222 17.28 -5.72 10.35
CA TYR A 222 15.85 -5.62 10.55
C TYR A 222 15.23 -7.01 10.75
N LEU A 223 14.54 -7.19 11.87
CA LEU A 223 13.78 -8.39 12.19
C LEU A 223 12.28 -8.01 12.18
N LEU A 224 11.55 -8.52 11.20
CA LEU A 224 10.10 -8.33 11.13
C LEU A 224 9.47 -8.86 12.41
N THR A 225 8.72 -8.02 13.11
CA THR A 225 8.24 -8.31 14.44
C THR A 225 6.74 -8.11 14.56
N LEU A 226 6.04 -9.11 15.10
CA LEU A 226 4.63 -9.04 15.42
C LEU A 226 4.38 -9.69 16.78
N VAL A 227 3.87 -8.90 17.74
CA VAL A 227 3.57 -9.36 19.09
C VAL A 227 2.07 -9.48 19.29
N ASP A 228 1.63 -10.58 19.92
CA ASP A 228 0.24 -10.75 20.37
C ASP A 228 0.21 -11.53 21.69
N ARG A 229 -1.00 -11.73 22.24
CA ARG A 229 -1.20 -12.39 23.56
C ARG A 229 -0.68 -13.82 23.59
N THR A 230 -0.79 -14.54 22.49
CA THR A 230 -0.30 -15.90 22.32
C THR A 230 0.42 -16.03 20.98
N ARG A 231 1.39 -16.95 20.91
CA ARG A 231 2.08 -17.27 19.66
C ARG A 231 1.13 -17.64 18.52
N ARG A 232 0.08 -18.38 18.81
CA ARG A 232 -0.92 -18.79 17.81
C ARG A 232 -1.71 -17.61 17.26
N GLU A 233 -2.09 -16.64 18.11
CA GLU A 233 -2.77 -15.42 17.67
C GLU A 233 -1.85 -14.57 16.80
N ALA A 234 -0.58 -14.41 17.20
CA ALA A 234 0.42 -13.69 16.42
C ALA A 234 0.65 -14.31 15.03
N LEU A 235 0.84 -15.63 14.93
CA LEU A 235 0.98 -16.35 13.67
C LEU A 235 -0.26 -16.24 12.78
N ASN A 236 -1.45 -16.41 13.35
CA ASN A 236 -2.71 -16.23 12.63
C ASN A 236 -2.90 -14.81 12.10
N ARG A 237 -2.44 -13.81 12.85
CA ARG A 237 -2.46 -12.41 12.44
C ARG A 237 -1.44 -12.17 11.33
N ALA A 238 -0.20 -12.67 11.47
CA ALA A 238 0.84 -12.57 10.46
C ALA A 238 0.41 -13.13 9.10
N LYS A 239 -0.27 -14.29 9.08
CA LYS A 239 -0.84 -14.92 7.87
C LYS A 239 -1.93 -14.09 7.19
N ARG A 240 -2.50 -13.10 7.85
CA ARG A 240 -3.54 -12.20 7.31
C ARG A 240 -2.99 -10.83 6.91
N GLU A 241 -1.73 -10.54 7.25
CA GLU A 241 -1.13 -9.25 6.95
C GLU A 241 -0.53 -9.25 5.54
N PRO A 242 -1.02 -8.39 4.62
CA PRO A 242 -0.55 -8.36 3.23
C PRO A 242 0.95 -8.11 3.11
N PHE A 243 1.52 -7.30 4.02
CA PHE A 243 2.96 -7.01 4.03
C PHE A 243 3.79 -8.24 4.38
N VAL A 244 3.36 -9.07 5.34
CA VAL A 244 4.04 -10.33 5.69
C VAL A 244 3.99 -11.28 4.49
N ILE A 245 2.80 -11.46 3.89
CA ILE A 245 2.62 -12.32 2.72
C ILE A 245 3.49 -11.85 1.55
N TYR A 246 3.55 -10.54 1.32
CA TYR A 246 4.47 -9.96 0.33
C TYR A 246 5.92 -10.34 0.62
N MET A 247 6.40 -10.16 1.85
CA MET A 247 7.76 -10.50 2.23
C MET A 247 8.07 -11.99 2.02
N MET A 248 7.15 -12.89 2.38
CA MET A 248 7.28 -14.33 2.12
C MET A 248 7.31 -14.64 0.61
N SER A 249 6.58 -13.88 -0.21
CA SER A 249 6.52 -14.07 -1.66
C SER A 249 7.78 -13.65 -2.42
N ILE A 250 8.67 -12.87 -1.80
CA ILE A 250 9.89 -12.32 -2.43
C ILE A 250 11.19 -12.85 -1.78
N LEU A 251 11.10 -13.87 -0.93
CA LEU A 251 12.27 -14.50 -0.31
C LEU A 251 13.25 -14.99 -1.39
N SER A 252 14.56 -14.83 -1.14
CA SER A 252 15.57 -15.29 -2.07
C SER A 252 15.69 -16.82 -2.05
N ASP A 253 16.01 -17.42 -3.20
CA ASP A 253 16.21 -18.88 -3.31
C ASP A 253 17.30 -19.40 -2.35
N ILE A 254 18.34 -18.59 -2.11
CA ILE A 254 19.43 -18.93 -1.20
C ILE A 254 18.92 -18.93 0.24
N SER A 255 18.18 -17.88 0.64
CA SER A 255 17.66 -17.74 2.00
C SER A 255 16.68 -18.86 2.34
N LEU A 256 15.78 -19.19 1.39
CA LEU A 256 14.83 -20.30 1.52
C LEU A 256 15.50 -21.64 1.71
N ARG A 257 16.44 -22.01 0.80
CA ARG A 257 17.17 -23.30 0.88
C ARG A 257 17.96 -23.43 2.18
N ARG A 258 18.62 -22.36 2.63
CA ARG A 258 19.35 -22.36 3.91
C ARG A 258 18.43 -22.49 5.12
N ALA A 259 17.16 -22.10 4.97
CA ALA A 259 16.14 -22.28 6.00
C ALA A 259 15.39 -23.61 5.86
N GLY A 260 15.74 -24.47 4.89
CA GLY A 260 15.13 -25.78 4.69
C GLY A 260 13.83 -25.77 3.90
N PHE A 261 13.56 -24.72 3.13
CA PHE A 261 12.34 -24.60 2.32
C PHE A 261 12.62 -24.60 0.82
N ASP A 262 11.67 -25.16 0.06
CA ASP A 262 11.74 -25.20 -1.39
C ASP A 262 11.28 -23.88 -2.03
N ARG A 263 11.90 -23.55 -3.17
CA ARG A 263 11.48 -22.42 -4.01
C ARG A 263 10.01 -22.52 -4.44
N GLU A 264 9.51 -23.73 -4.67
CA GLU A 264 8.14 -23.97 -5.11
C GLU A 264 7.11 -23.44 -4.11
N LEU A 265 7.38 -23.53 -2.81
CA LEU A 265 6.52 -22.97 -1.76
C LEU A 265 6.38 -21.46 -1.93
N ARG A 266 7.51 -20.74 -2.06
CA ARG A 266 7.49 -19.29 -2.29
C ARG A 266 6.76 -18.93 -3.58
N ASP A 267 7.01 -19.67 -4.67
CA ASP A 267 6.40 -19.38 -5.98
C ASP A 267 4.87 -19.57 -5.92
N ARG A 268 4.37 -20.56 -5.16
CA ARG A 268 2.94 -20.73 -4.88
C ARG A 268 2.36 -19.56 -4.07
N ILE A 269 3.04 -19.14 -2.99
CA ILE A 269 2.66 -17.96 -2.20
C ILE A 269 2.64 -16.71 -3.10
N ALA A 270 3.66 -16.53 -3.95
CA ALA A 270 3.77 -15.41 -4.86
C ALA A 270 2.66 -15.40 -5.93
N VAL A 271 2.22 -16.57 -6.40
CA VAL A 271 1.07 -16.69 -7.32
C VAL A 271 -0.21 -16.24 -6.64
N ALA A 272 -0.49 -16.74 -5.44
CA ALA A 272 -1.68 -16.37 -4.67
C ALA A 272 -1.64 -14.88 -4.28
N TRP A 273 -0.50 -14.37 -3.84
CA TRP A 273 -0.32 -12.95 -3.53
C TRP A 273 -0.58 -12.03 -4.74
N ARG A 274 -0.05 -12.39 -5.92
CA ARG A 274 -0.31 -11.64 -7.17
C ARG A 274 -1.77 -11.70 -7.62
N ALA A 275 -2.47 -12.77 -7.23
CA ALA A 275 -3.91 -12.92 -7.46
C ALA A 275 -4.76 -12.17 -6.42
N GLU A 276 -4.13 -11.50 -5.44
CA GLU A 276 -4.78 -10.86 -4.28
C GLU A 276 -5.60 -11.81 -3.41
N ASP A 277 -5.38 -13.10 -3.59
CA ASP A 277 -5.94 -14.11 -2.72
C ASP A 277 -5.06 -14.26 -1.46
N TYR A 278 -5.13 -13.23 -0.61
CA TYR A 278 -4.34 -13.16 0.64
C TYR A 278 -4.71 -14.30 1.59
N THR A 279 -5.94 -14.79 1.53
CA THR A 279 -6.38 -15.92 2.33
C THR A 279 -5.66 -17.19 1.92
N THR A 280 -5.65 -17.52 0.62
CA THR A 280 -4.90 -18.67 0.11
C THR A 280 -3.39 -18.48 0.31
N ALA A 281 -2.85 -17.30 0.05
CA ALA A 281 -1.43 -17.02 0.25
C ALA A 281 -1.00 -17.18 1.71
N GLY A 282 -1.81 -16.70 2.66
CA GLY A 282 -1.59 -16.89 4.09
C GLY A 282 -1.69 -18.35 4.52
N ASN A 283 -2.65 -19.10 4.01
CA ASN A 283 -2.81 -20.53 4.30
C ASN A 283 -1.67 -21.39 3.70
N LEU A 284 -1.07 -20.94 2.59
CA LEU A 284 0.12 -21.56 2.00
C LEU A 284 1.39 -21.28 2.78
N SER A 285 1.40 -20.28 3.68
CA SER A 285 2.57 -19.93 4.50
C SER A 285 2.53 -20.74 5.81
N PRO A 286 3.32 -21.82 5.95
CA PRO A 286 3.33 -22.62 7.18
C PRO A 286 3.94 -21.80 8.34
N ASP A 287 3.63 -22.18 9.57
CA ASP A 287 4.15 -21.51 10.76
C ASP A 287 5.67 -21.51 10.81
N GLU A 288 6.29 -22.62 10.39
CA GLU A 288 7.74 -22.81 10.34
C GLU A 288 8.43 -21.83 9.38
N LEU A 289 7.75 -21.47 8.27
CA LEU A 289 8.27 -20.45 7.35
C LEU A 289 8.27 -19.08 8.00
N LEU A 290 7.18 -18.71 8.69
CA LEU A 290 7.09 -17.44 9.41
C LEU A 290 8.16 -17.37 10.51
N ASP A 291 8.30 -18.45 11.30
CA ASP A 291 9.30 -18.56 12.38
C ASP A 291 10.74 -18.45 11.87
N ALA A 292 11.01 -18.91 10.66
CA ALA A 292 12.35 -18.83 10.09
C ALA A 292 12.73 -17.41 9.63
N PHE A 293 11.72 -16.55 9.29
CA PHE A 293 11.97 -15.28 8.63
C PHE A 293 11.44 -14.05 9.36
N MET A 294 10.75 -14.23 10.51
CA MET A 294 10.25 -13.12 11.33
C MET A 294 10.20 -13.51 12.81
N LEU A 295 10.05 -12.53 13.67
CA LEU A 295 9.78 -12.72 15.09
C LEU A 295 8.27 -12.58 15.33
N CYS A 296 7.62 -13.69 15.72
CA CYS A 296 6.19 -13.74 15.85
C CYS A 296 5.78 -14.51 17.11
N GLY A 297 5.04 -13.87 18.03
CA GLY A 297 4.62 -14.52 19.26
C GLY A 297 4.32 -13.56 20.40
N THR A 298 4.56 -14.01 21.64
CA THR A 298 4.51 -13.16 22.84
C THR A 298 5.77 -12.29 22.95
N ARG A 299 5.84 -11.42 23.96
CA ARG A 299 7.06 -10.63 24.24
C ARG A 299 8.27 -11.54 24.48
N GLU A 300 8.05 -12.64 25.18
CA GLU A 300 9.08 -13.65 25.50
C GLU A 300 9.55 -14.38 24.25
N ASP A 301 8.64 -14.77 23.36
CA ASP A 301 8.96 -15.41 22.07
C ASP A 301 9.83 -14.49 21.20
N VAL A 302 9.45 -13.22 21.12
CA VAL A 302 10.18 -12.20 20.34
C VAL A 302 11.56 -11.93 20.95
N ALA A 303 11.66 -11.79 22.27
CA ALA A 303 12.94 -11.62 22.96
C ALA A 303 13.87 -12.82 22.78
N GLY A 304 13.35 -14.04 22.90
CA GLY A 304 14.08 -15.28 22.65
C GLY A 304 14.54 -15.41 21.19
N GLY A 305 13.66 -15.06 20.23
CA GLY A 305 14.01 -15.04 18.82
C GLY A 305 15.09 -14.02 18.47
N ALA A 306 15.03 -12.80 19.00
CA ALA A 306 16.07 -11.78 18.83
C ALA A 306 17.41 -12.25 19.40
N LEU A 307 17.39 -12.94 20.56
CA LEU A 307 18.58 -13.53 21.14
C LEU A 307 19.17 -14.63 20.24
N ALA A 308 18.33 -15.47 19.65
CA ALA A 308 18.79 -16.49 18.72
C ALA A 308 19.46 -15.88 17.47
N PHE A 309 18.94 -14.78 16.94
CA PHE A 309 19.60 -14.03 15.86
C PHE A 309 20.94 -13.44 16.30
N HIS A 310 21.01 -12.89 17.50
CA HIS A 310 22.26 -12.37 18.07
C HIS A 310 23.33 -13.47 18.22
N GLU A 311 23.00 -14.56 18.90
CA GLU A 311 23.97 -15.60 19.26
C GLU A 311 24.30 -16.54 18.10
N ARG A 312 23.29 -16.97 17.32
CA ARG A 312 23.47 -18.00 16.30
C ARG A 312 23.79 -17.43 14.92
N ALA A 313 23.35 -16.22 14.59
CA ALA A 313 23.71 -15.57 13.34
C ALA A 313 24.89 -14.60 13.48
N GLY A 314 25.28 -14.21 14.70
CA GLY A 314 26.30 -13.19 14.94
C GLY A 314 25.81 -11.76 14.70
N LEU A 315 24.49 -11.54 14.76
CA LEU A 315 23.89 -10.20 14.58
C LEU A 315 24.11 -9.38 15.85
N ARG A 316 25.00 -8.37 15.80
CA ARG A 316 25.34 -7.57 16.99
C ARG A 316 24.21 -6.66 17.45
N MET A 317 23.46 -6.09 16.52
CA MET A 317 22.32 -5.19 16.81
C MET A 317 21.05 -5.68 16.10
N PRO A 318 20.22 -6.48 16.75
CA PRO A 318 18.85 -6.74 16.29
C PRO A 318 18.04 -5.43 16.23
N LEU A 319 17.36 -5.18 15.12
CA LEU A 319 16.43 -4.06 14.96
C LEU A 319 15.03 -4.61 14.88
N LEU A 320 14.26 -4.48 15.93
CA LEU A 320 12.86 -4.93 15.94
C LEU A 320 12.04 -4.01 15.02
N GLN A 321 11.51 -4.60 13.95
CA GLN A 321 10.74 -3.86 12.94
C GLN A 321 9.28 -4.25 13.04
N PRO A 322 8.39 -3.34 13.53
CA PRO A 322 6.95 -3.60 13.56
C PRO A 322 6.41 -3.94 12.16
N VAL A 323 5.73 -5.08 12.02
CA VAL A 323 4.91 -5.37 10.85
C VAL A 323 3.78 -4.35 10.72
N LEU A 324 3.21 -3.97 11.86
CA LEU A 324 2.18 -2.96 12.02
C LEU A 324 2.73 -1.82 12.87
N GLN A 325 2.93 -0.65 12.28
CA GLN A 325 3.32 0.54 13.02
C GLN A 325 2.07 1.15 13.69
N GLU A 326 1.62 0.53 14.75
CA GLU A 326 0.52 0.95 15.60
C GLU A 326 1.03 1.13 17.03
N GLU A 327 0.46 2.08 17.76
CA GLU A 327 0.80 2.40 19.15
C GLU A 327 0.98 1.16 20.02
N ARG A 328 -0.04 0.28 20.04
CA ARG A 328 -0.01 -0.95 20.82
C ARG A 328 1.14 -1.89 20.40
N GLN A 329 1.42 -2.02 19.07
CA GLN A 329 2.49 -2.91 18.60
C GLN A 329 3.86 -2.38 18.98
N VAL A 330 4.04 -1.06 18.90
CA VAL A 330 5.31 -0.43 19.30
C VAL A 330 5.54 -0.65 20.80
N GLU A 331 4.51 -0.45 21.65
CA GLU A 331 4.58 -0.70 23.10
C GLU A 331 4.93 -2.16 23.43
N GLU A 332 4.29 -3.12 22.76
CA GLU A 332 4.56 -4.54 22.95
C GLU A 332 6.01 -4.90 22.53
N ILE A 333 6.49 -4.31 21.45
CA ILE A 333 7.85 -4.51 20.92
C ILE A 333 8.89 -3.89 21.86
N LEU A 334 8.64 -2.71 22.41
CA LEU A 334 9.53 -2.11 23.42
C LEU A 334 9.62 -3.00 24.67
N GLY A 335 8.50 -3.57 25.12
CA GLY A 335 8.51 -4.56 26.20
C GLY A 335 9.31 -5.82 25.87
N ALA A 336 9.24 -6.32 24.64
CA ALA A 336 10.05 -7.45 24.19
C ALA A 336 11.55 -7.09 24.14
N ALA A 337 11.92 -5.87 23.74
CA ALA A 337 13.30 -5.39 23.74
C ALA A 337 13.89 -5.35 25.17
N GLU A 338 13.11 -4.89 26.13
CA GLU A 338 13.54 -4.93 27.54
C GLU A 338 13.78 -6.36 28.05
N LEU A 339 12.92 -7.32 27.68
CA LEU A 339 13.10 -8.72 28.05
C LEU A 339 14.37 -9.31 27.41
N TYR A 340 14.64 -9.01 26.12
CA TYR A 340 15.86 -9.41 25.45
C TYR A 340 17.11 -8.96 26.20
N ALA A 341 17.13 -7.73 26.66
CA ALA A 341 18.27 -7.18 27.38
C ALA A 341 18.50 -7.81 28.78
N LYS A 342 17.47 -8.34 29.40
CA LYS A 342 17.53 -8.96 30.73
C LYS A 342 17.89 -10.45 30.69
N GLN A 343 17.94 -11.11 29.52
CA GLN A 343 18.24 -12.54 29.43
C GLN A 343 19.74 -12.82 29.73
N PRO A 344 20.07 -13.83 30.55
CA PRO A 344 21.48 -14.18 30.88
C PRO A 344 22.24 -14.73 29.66
N ALA A 345 23.55 -14.51 29.62
CA ALA A 345 24.42 -14.83 28.47
C ALA A 345 24.64 -16.33 28.20
N SER A 346 24.02 -17.26 28.92
CA SER A 346 24.36 -18.66 28.84
C SER A 346 23.23 -19.64 29.06
N SER A 347 22.27 -19.72 28.13
CA SER A 347 21.32 -20.86 28.12
C SER A 347 21.34 -21.70 26.84
N VAL A 348 22.18 -21.37 25.83
CA VAL A 348 22.13 -21.98 24.49
C VAL A 348 23.27 -23.03 24.27
N ALA A 349 24.21 -23.17 25.20
CA ALA A 349 25.29 -24.15 25.07
C ALA A 349 24.83 -25.63 25.05
N ALA A 350 23.58 -25.92 25.38
CA ALA A 350 23.08 -27.30 25.45
C ALA A 350 22.38 -27.81 24.16
N MET A 351 22.27 -26.97 23.08
CA MET A 351 21.62 -27.38 21.82
C MET A 351 22.57 -27.45 20.61
N THR A 352 23.89 -27.42 20.82
CA THR A 352 24.87 -27.25 19.72
C THR A 352 25.36 -28.54 19.08
N ASP A 353 25.03 -29.74 19.57
CA ASP A 353 25.62 -31.00 19.05
C ASP A 353 24.92 -31.60 17.81
N ASP A 354 23.68 -31.17 17.48
CA ASP A 354 22.95 -31.71 16.31
C ASP A 354 23.17 -30.95 14.98
N VAL A 355 23.87 -29.83 15.01
CA VAL A 355 24.00 -28.94 13.81
C VAL A 355 25.38 -29.12 13.11
N ALA A 356 26.37 -29.74 13.75
CA ALA A 356 27.68 -29.95 13.15
C ALA A 356 27.68 -30.92 11.97
N ALA A 357 26.72 -31.83 11.90
CA ALA A 357 26.63 -32.86 10.85
C ALA A 357 26.11 -32.33 9.49
N ILE A 358 25.48 -31.14 9.46
CA ILE A 358 24.89 -30.56 8.21
C ILE A 358 25.88 -29.62 7.49
N THR A 359 26.99 -29.23 8.16
CA THR A 359 27.88 -28.19 7.65
C THR A 359 28.84 -28.67 6.56
N ASP A 360 29.18 -29.95 6.50
CA ASP A 360 30.15 -30.49 5.53
C ASP A 360 29.55 -30.78 4.14
N GLU A 361 28.23 -31.01 4.05
CA GLU A 361 27.56 -31.27 2.78
C GLU A 361 27.21 -29.98 1.98
N VAL A 362 27.20 -28.84 2.64
CA VAL A 362 26.84 -27.54 2.06
C VAL A 362 28.03 -26.82 1.40
N ALA A 363 29.25 -27.17 1.77
CA ALA A 363 30.45 -26.56 1.19
C ALA A 363 30.68 -26.94 -0.29
N ALA A 364 30.12 -28.06 -0.75
CA ALA A 364 30.31 -28.59 -2.10
C ALA A 364 29.37 -28.00 -3.18
N ILE A 365 28.38 -27.17 -2.82
CA ILE A 365 27.36 -26.67 -3.76
C ILE A 365 27.59 -25.19 -4.17
N THR A 366 28.77 -24.63 -3.90
CA THR A 366 28.97 -23.16 -4.03
C THR A 366 29.36 -22.66 -5.40
N ASP A 367 29.35 -23.42 -6.49
CA ASP A 367 29.89 -22.92 -7.77
C ASP A 367 29.14 -23.20 -9.06
N THR A 368 27.84 -23.30 -9.06
CA THR A 368 27.10 -23.31 -10.34
C THR A 368 25.83 -22.48 -10.31
N GLY A 369 25.84 -21.36 -11.06
CA GLY A 369 24.62 -20.80 -11.66
C GLY A 369 23.86 -19.75 -10.85
N LEU A 370 24.45 -18.61 -10.62
CA LEU A 370 23.68 -17.40 -10.31
C LEU A 370 23.07 -16.84 -11.57
N SER A 371 21.75 -17.03 -11.76
CA SER A 371 20.98 -16.24 -12.69
C SER A 371 21.00 -14.76 -12.28
N ARG A 372 21.36 -13.89 -13.21
CA ARG A 372 21.56 -12.45 -13.05
C ARG A 372 20.28 -11.63 -12.85
N GLU A 373 19.14 -12.27 -12.57
CA GLU A 373 17.84 -11.60 -12.49
C GLU A 373 17.27 -11.71 -11.08
N GLY A 374 17.21 -10.56 -10.38
CA GLY A 374 16.29 -10.37 -9.29
C GLY A 374 14.84 -10.50 -9.80
N PRO A 375 13.82 -10.74 -8.93
CA PRO A 375 12.44 -10.90 -9.35
C PRO A 375 11.96 -9.63 -10.04
N THR A 376 12.03 -9.61 -11.37
CA THR A 376 11.34 -8.63 -12.20
C THR A 376 9.86 -8.89 -12.10
N ALA A 377 9.07 -7.82 -11.96
CA ALA A 377 7.63 -7.90 -12.19
C ALA A 377 7.41 -8.65 -13.52
N PRO A 378 6.45 -9.59 -13.61
CA PRO A 378 6.26 -10.40 -14.80
C PRO A 378 6.01 -9.47 -15.99
N SER A 379 7.00 -9.39 -16.89
CA SER A 379 6.89 -8.64 -18.11
C SER A 379 5.96 -9.39 -19.07
N LEU A 380 5.43 -8.70 -20.08
CA LEU A 380 4.67 -9.29 -21.20
C LEU A 380 5.43 -10.44 -21.90
N ALA A 381 6.73 -10.58 -21.68
CA ALA A 381 7.55 -11.70 -22.16
C ALA A 381 7.15 -13.05 -21.51
N ASP A 382 6.58 -13.06 -20.30
CA ASP A 382 6.11 -14.27 -19.64
C ASP A 382 4.81 -14.83 -20.28
N ASP A 383 4.06 -14.01 -20.99
CA ASP A 383 2.84 -14.45 -21.72
C ASP A 383 3.15 -15.47 -22.83
N ARG A 384 4.39 -15.50 -23.35
CA ARG A 384 4.79 -16.47 -24.38
C ARG A 384 4.97 -17.88 -23.83
N ARG A 385 5.17 -18.03 -22.51
CA ARG A 385 5.35 -19.33 -21.83
C ARG A 385 4.05 -19.94 -21.33
N LEU A 386 2.94 -19.16 -21.30
CA LEU A 386 1.65 -19.63 -20.85
C LEU A 386 0.91 -20.37 -21.98
N SER A 387 0.16 -21.41 -21.61
CA SER A 387 -0.75 -22.08 -22.54
C SER A 387 -1.86 -21.11 -23.03
N PRO A 388 -2.49 -21.36 -24.18
CA PRO A 388 -3.58 -20.51 -24.67
C PRO A 388 -4.72 -20.34 -23.63
N ALA A 389 -5.07 -21.42 -22.93
CA ALA A 389 -6.12 -21.42 -21.92
C ALA A 389 -5.74 -20.53 -20.69
N GLU A 390 -4.50 -20.62 -20.23
CA GLU A 390 -4.00 -19.78 -19.11
C GLU A 390 -3.96 -18.30 -19.49
N ARG A 391 -3.56 -17.98 -20.74
CA ARG A 391 -3.61 -16.60 -21.26
C ARG A 391 -5.03 -16.05 -21.29
N VAL A 392 -6.01 -16.85 -21.73
CA VAL A 392 -7.42 -16.44 -21.74
C VAL A 392 -7.92 -16.23 -20.30
N ARG A 393 -7.64 -17.16 -19.37
CA ARG A 393 -8.02 -17.05 -17.97
C ARG A 393 -7.40 -15.82 -17.28
N ARG A 394 -6.12 -15.55 -17.56
CA ARG A 394 -5.41 -14.37 -17.03
C ARG A 394 -6.02 -13.07 -17.54
N ARG A 395 -6.33 -12.99 -18.85
CA ARG A 395 -6.98 -11.82 -19.46
C ARG A 395 -8.40 -11.62 -18.94
N ALA A 396 -9.17 -12.68 -18.82
CA ALA A 396 -10.52 -12.63 -18.25
C ALA A 396 -10.50 -12.13 -16.80
N GLY A 397 -9.55 -12.62 -15.97
CA GLY A 397 -9.36 -12.15 -14.60
C GLY A 397 -8.97 -10.68 -14.54
N ALA A 398 -8.05 -10.23 -15.39
CA ALA A 398 -7.65 -8.82 -15.46
C ALA A 398 -8.82 -7.92 -15.92
N THR A 399 -9.62 -8.38 -16.90
CA THR A 399 -10.82 -7.66 -17.36
C THR A 399 -11.86 -7.58 -16.26
N TRP A 400 -12.10 -8.66 -15.50
CA TRP A 400 -13.03 -8.66 -14.37
C TRP A 400 -12.60 -7.70 -13.26
N GLU A 401 -11.30 -7.65 -12.97
CA GLU A 401 -10.74 -6.76 -11.97
C GLU A 401 -10.91 -5.27 -12.34
N ILE A 402 -10.58 -4.90 -13.58
CA ILE A 402 -10.67 -3.50 -14.06
C ILE A 402 -12.12 -3.00 -14.16
N LEU A 403 -13.07 -3.89 -14.36
CA LEU A 403 -14.49 -3.59 -14.44
C LEU A 403 -15.11 -3.22 -13.08
N ARG A 404 -14.49 -3.59 -11.96
CA ARG A 404 -14.97 -3.33 -10.59
C ARG A 404 -16.44 -3.71 -10.37
N PRO A 405 -16.82 -5.01 -10.45
CA PRO A 405 -18.23 -5.43 -10.47
C PRO A 405 -19.07 -4.99 -9.28
N PHE A 406 -18.45 -4.77 -8.11
CA PHE A 406 -19.14 -4.27 -6.92
C PHE A 406 -19.72 -2.86 -7.10
N ALA A 407 -19.14 -2.05 -8.02
CA ALA A 407 -19.60 -0.70 -8.30
C ALA A 407 -20.85 -0.67 -9.20
N TYR A 408 -21.19 -1.77 -9.88
CA TYR A 408 -22.33 -1.81 -10.79
C TYR A 408 -23.68 -1.57 -10.11
N THR A 409 -23.77 -1.71 -8.78
CA THR A 409 -24.97 -1.30 -8.05
C THR A 409 -25.36 0.14 -8.37
N ALA A 410 -24.36 1.03 -8.56
CA ALA A 410 -24.55 2.43 -8.89
C ALA A 410 -25.21 2.67 -10.27
N SER A 411 -25.18 1.69 -11.18
CA SER A 411 -25.84 1.76 -12.48
C SER A 411 -27.11 0.91 -12.55
N VAL A 412 -27.08 -0.26 -11.94
CA VAL A 412 -28.21 -1.20 -12.00
C VAL A 412 -29.41 -0.68 -11.20
N ILE A 413 -29.19 -0.22 -9.97
CA ILE A 413 -30.29 0.24 -9.11
C ILE A 413 -31.05 1.44 -9.69
N PRO A 414 -30.39 2.52 -10.20
CA PRO A 414 -31.12 3.65 -10.82
C PRO A 414 -31.97 3.20 -12.02
N VAL A 415 -31.42 2.31 -12.87
CA VAL A 415 -32.18 1.77 -14.03
C VAL A 415 -33.37 0.94 -13.57
N LEU A 416 -33.18 0.06 -12.57
CA LEU A 416 -34.28 -0.74 -12.01
C LEU A 416 -35.35 0.16 -11.37
N ALA A 417 -34.96 1.20 -10.63
CA ALA A 417 -35.93 2.13 -9.99
C ALA A 417 -36.78 2.86 -11.00
N GLY A 418 -36.18 3.46 -12.05
CA GLY A 418 -36.91 4.11 -13.12
C GLY A 418 -37.78 3.14 -13.90
N SER A 419 -37.28 1.92 -14.18
CA SER A 419 -38.05 0.91 -14.91
C SER A 419 -39.22 0.32 -14.09
N ALA A 420 -39.03 0.15 -12.76
CA ALA A 420 -40.09 -0.29 -11.85
C ALA A 420 -41.23 0.72 -11.79
N LEU A 421 -40.93 2.01 -11.80
CA LEU A 421 -41.95 3.06 -11.88
C LEU A 421 -42.71 2.98 -13.22
N ALA A 422 -42.01 2.82 -14.35
CA ALA A 422 -42.63 2.62 -15.66
C ALA A 422 -43.53 1.37 -15.70
N TRP A 423 -43.20 0.32 -14.94
CA TRP A 423 -44.02 -0.87 -14.76
C TRP A 423 -45.34 -0.54 -14.04
N VAL A 424 -45.24 0.19 -12.92
CA VAL A 424 -46.43 0.60 -12.14
C VAL A 424 -47.34 1.49 -12.95
N ASP A 425 -46.77 2.38 -13.77
CA ASP A 425 -47.53 3.27 -14.66
C ASP A 425 -48.12 2.55 -15.89
N GLY A 426 -47.90 1.24 -16.05
CA GLY A 426 -48.38 0.44 -17.18
C GLY A 426 -47.67 0.74 -18.51
N LEU A 427 -46.53 1.41 -18.47
CA LEU A 427 -45.75 1.85 -19.64
C LEU A 427 -44.48 1.00 -19.86
N PHE A 428 -44.37 -0.13 -19.20
CA PHE A 428 -43.15 -0.95 -19.24
C PHE A 428 -42.98 -1.70 -20.57
N ALA A 429 -41.78 -1.67 -21.09
CA ALA A 429 -41.39 -2.41 -22.29
C ALA A 429 -40.08 -3.16 -22.06
N TRP A 430 -40.07 -4.49 -22.23
CA TRP A 430 -38.95 -5.38 -21.93
C TRP A 430 -37.69 -5.03 -22.70
N LEU A 431 -37.79 -4.84 -24.02
CA LEU A 431 -36.62 -4.63 -24.87
C LEU A 431 -35.95 -3.27 -24.61
N PRO A 432 -36.66 -2.15 -24.47
CA PRO A 432 -36.08 -0.87 -24.01
C PRO A 432 -35.48 -0.95 -22.61
N PHE A 433 -36.09 -1.71 -21.68
CA PHE A 433 -35.54 -1.93 -20.35
C PHE A 433 -34.18 -2.64 -20.42
N LEU A 434 -34.09 -3.77 -21.14
CA LEU A 434 -32.83 -4.50 -21.31
C LEU A 434 -31.77 -3.62 -22.00
N ALA A 435 -32.16 -2.83 -22.98
CA ALA A 435 -31.27 -1.88 -23.64
C ALA A 435 -30.78 -0.78 -22.69
N ALA A 436 -31.67 -0.19 -21.87
CA ALA A 436 -31.27 0.83 -20.90
C ALA A 436 -30.32 0.25 -19.84
N LEU A 437 -30.59 -0.95 -19.36
CA LEU A 437 -29.74 -1.67 -18.42
C LEU A 437 -28.34 -1.98 -19.01
N ALA A 438 -28.32 -2.55 -20.22
CA ALA A 438 -27.08 -2.85 -20.92
C ALA A 438 -26.28 -1.57 -21.21
N GLY A 439 -26.94 -0.52 -21.71
CA GLY A 439 -26.31 0.78 -21.97
C GLY A 439 -25.70 1.42 -20.73
N GLY A 440 -26.41 1.40 -19.60
CA GLY A 440 -25.93 1.91 -18.32
C GLY A 440 -24.71 1.15 -17.79
N VAL A 441 -24.73 -0.18 -17.84
CA VAL A 441 -23.60 -1.03 -17.43
C VAL A 441 -22.39 -0.84 -18.35
N LEU A 442 -22.61 -0.74 -19.67
CA LEU A 442 -21.51 -0.54 -20.64
C LEU A 442 -20.86 0.84 -20.48
N LEU A 443 -21.64 1.91 -20.31
CA LEU A 443 -21.10 3.25 -20.02
C LEU A 443 -20.28 3.27 -18.73
N HIS A 444 -20.80 2.65 -17.67
CA HIS A 444 -20.09 2.54 -16.40
C HIS A 444 -18.78 1.74 -16.56
N SER A 445 -18.81 0.62 -17.27
CA SER A 445 -17.63 -0.20 -17.57
C SER A 445 -16.54 0.62 -18.28
N GLY A 446 -16.89 1.34 -19.34
CA GLY A 446 -15.98 2.22 -20.07
C GLY A 446 -15.39 3.30 -19.15
N THR A 447 -16.22 3.93 -18.32
CA THR A 447 -15.80 4.95 -17.35
C THR A 447 -14.82 4.39 -16.32
N ASN A 448 -15.09 3.21 -15.74
CA ASN A 448 -14.20 2.56 -14.76
C ASN A 448 -12.83 2.25 -15.37
N ILE A 449 -12.80 1.75 -16.61
CA ILE A 449 -11.54 1.45 -17.29
C ILE A 449 -10.75 2.74 -17.58
N ILE A 450 -11.40 3.79 -18.07
CA ILE A 450 -10.76 5.10 -18.30
C ILE A 450 -10.25 5.68 -16.98
N ASN A 451 -11.04 5.58 -15.90
CA ASN A 451 -10.62 6.02 -14.58
C ASN A 451 -9.32 5.34 -14.15
N GLU A 452 -9.22 4.01 -14.25
CA GLU A 452 -8.00 3.30 -13.89
C GLU A 452 -6.78 3.70 -14.72
N ILE A 453 -6.96 3.86 -16.06
CA ILE A 453 -5.86 4.30 -16.92
C ILE A 453 -5.30 5.65 -16.46
N TYR A 454 -6.17 6.61 -16.16
CA TYR A 454 -5.74 7.94 -15.76
C TYR A 454 -5.28 8.02 -14.31
N ASP A 455 -5.86 7.24 -13.40
CA ASP A 455 -5.37 7.11 -12.02
C ASP A 455 -3.93 6.54 -11.99
N VAL A 456 -3.64 5.55 -12.84
CA VAL A 456 -2.26 5.02 -13.01
C VAL A 456 -1.33 6.07 -13.63
N ARG A 457 -1.77 6.81 -14.66
CA ARG A 457 -0.98 7.90 -15.28
C ARG A 457 -0.66 9.04 -14.33
N GLN A 458 -1.58 9.36 -13.43
CA GLN A 458 -1.41 10.39 -12.40
C GLN A 458 -0.62 9.90 -11.18
N GLY A 459 -0.28 8.60 -11.13
CA GLY A 459 0.45 8.00 -10.01
C GLY A 459 -0.37 7.80 -8.74
N ILE A 460 -1.72 7.87 -8.83
CA ILE A 460 -2.64 7.62 -7.72
C ILE A 460 -2.64 6.14 -7.39
N ASP A 461 -2.82 5.32 -8.41
CA ASP A 461 -2.83 3.88 -8.28
C ASP A 461 -1.42 3.32 -8.36
N THR A 462 -0.90 2.85 -7.23
CA THR A 462 0.39 2.21 -7.09
C THR A 462 0.22 0.75 -6.64
N ILE A 463 1.27 -0.07 -6.75
CA ILE A 463 1.24 -1.48 -6.27
C ILE A 463 0.87 -1.59 -4.79
N THR A 464 1.10 -0.54 -4.01
CA THR A 464 0.83 -0.49 -2.57
C THR A 464 -0.50 0.16 -2.22
N SER A 465 -1.22 0.74 -3.19
CA SER A 465 -2.53 1.36 -2.94
C SER A 465 -3.54 0.31 -2.51
N PRO A 466 -4.18 0.44 -1.33
CA PRO A 466 -5.22 -0.48 -0.92
C PRO A 466 -6.41 -0.35 -1.90
N ARG A 467 -6.76 -1.45 -2.56
CA ARG A 467 -7.95 -1.61 -3.44
C ARG A 467 -7.97 -0.83 -4.77
N ALA A 468 -6.87 -0.27 -5.20
CA ALA A 468 -6.80 0.11 -6.60
C ALA A 468 -6.89 -1.16 -7.46
N SER A 469 -7.62 -1.13 -8.57
CA SER A 469 -7.50 -2.18 -9.57
C SER A 469 -6.04 -2.21 -10.03
N HIS A 470 -5.41 -3.37 -9.94
CA HIS A 470 -3.99 -3.50 -10.24
C HIS A 470 -3.74 -4.11 -11.63
N ALA A 471 -4.76 -4.19 -12.48
CA ALA A 471 -4.65 -4.85 -13.78
C ALA A 471 -3.57 -4.22 -14.66
N ILE A 472 -3.49 -2.90 -14.68
CA ILE A 472 -2.47 -2.14 -15.44
C ILE A 472 -1.15 -2.09 -14.66
N VAL A 473 -1.18 -1.72 -13.38
CA VAL A 473 0.01 -1.56 -12.53
C VAL A 473 0.78 -2.87 -12.39
N LYS A 474 0.08 -4.00 -12.30
CA LYS A 474 0.68 -5.36 -12.24
C LYS A 474 1.08 -5.92 -13.61
N GLY A 475 0.93 -5.16 -14.70
CA GLY A 475 1.27 -5.61 -16.05
C GLY A 475 0.42 -6.77 -16.58
N ARG A 476 -0.77 -7.01 -16.00
CA ARG A 476 -1.71 -8.03 -16.48
C ARG A 476 -2.43 -7.59 -17.75
N MET A 477 -2.59 -6.27 -17.92
CA MET A 477 -3.17 -5.63 -19.10
C MET A 477 -2.31 -4.44 -19.49
N THR A 478 -2.05 -4.27 -20.80
CA THR A 478 -1.36 -3.07 -21.27
C THR A 478 -2.34 -1.91 -21.33
N GLU A 479 -1.84 -0.69 -21.23
CA GLU A 479 -2.63 0.51 -21.37
C GLU A 479 -3.40 0.54 -22.72
N ARG A 480 -2.78 0.09 -23.80
CA ARG A 480 -3.43 -0.07 -25.12
C ARG A 480 -4.61 -1.04 -25.08
N GLN A 481 -4.47 -2.16 -24.38
CA GLN A 481 -5.56 -3.14 -24.22
C GLN A 481 -6.68 -2.56 -23.36
N ALA A 482 -6.35 -1.82 -22.31
CA ALA A 482 -7.34 -1.14 -21.46
C ALA A 482 -8.12 -0.07 -22.27
N PHE A 483 -7.44 0.78 -23.03
CA PHE A 483 -8.12 1.72 -23.95
C PHE A 483 -9.01 0.99 -24.96
N GLY A 484 -8.53 -0.10 -25.56
CA GLY A 484 -9.31 -0.93 -26.47
C GLY A 484 -10.59 -1.47 -25.79
N ALA A 485 -10.50 -1.98 -24.56
CA ALA A 485 -11.66 -2.45 -23.80
C ALA A 485 -12.63 -1.31 -23.46
N ALA A 486 -12.13 -0.14 -23.04
CA ALA A 486 -12.96 1.03 -22.75
C ALA A 486 -13.73 1.51 -23.99
N PHE A 487 -13.04 1.68 -25.10
CA PHE A 487 -13.70 2.11 -26.36
C PHE A 487 -14.63 1.05 -26.91
N THR A 488 -14.37 -0.23 -26.70
CA THR A 488 -15.32 -1.30 -27.05
C THR A 488 -16.59 -1.18 -26.21
N ALA A 489 -16.46 -0.96 -24.88
CA ALA A 489 -17.61 -0.76 -24.01
C ALA A 489 -18.43 0.48 -24.41
N PHE A 490 -17.78 1.63 -24.68
CA PHE A 490 -18.45 2.82 -25.18
C PHE A 490 -19.10 2.63 -26.56
N GLY A 491 -18.42 1.94 -27.47
CA GLY A 491 -18.96 1.61 -28.81
C GLY A 491 -20.22 0.76 -28.73
N LEU A 492 -20.21 -0.28 -27.89
CA LEU A 492 -21.39 -1.11 -27.61
C LEU A 492 -22.52 -0.30 -26.94
N ALA A 493 -22.18 0.61 -26.00
CA ALA A 493 -23.15 1.51 -25.39
C ALA A 493 -23.80 2.44 -26.43
N ILE A 494 -23.01 2.95 -27.39
CA ILE A 494 -23.52 3.76 -28.50
C ILE A 494 -24.47 2.94 -29.39
N LEU A 495 -24.12 1.70 -29.73
CA LEU A 495 -24.99 0.84 -30.56
C LEU A 495 -26.33 0.58 -29.86
N VAL A 496 -26.31 0.28 -28.55
CA VAL A 496 -27.52 0.15 -27.74
C VAL A 496 -28.29 1.47 -27.68
N GLY A 497 -27.57 2.59 -27.51
CA GLY A 497 -28.13 3.92 -27.51
C GLY A 497 -28.84 4.27 -28.82
N LEU A 498 -28.28 3.93 -29.99
CA LEU A 498 -28.88 4.14 -31.30
C LEU A 498 -30.22 3.39 -31.45
N TYR A 499 -30.30 2.18 -30.90
CA TYR A 499 -31.61 1.49 -30.86
C TYR A 499 -32.65 2.29 -30.03
N LEU A 500 -32.25 2.80 -28.84
CA LEU A 500 -33.14 3.61 -28.02
C LEU A 500 -33.48 4.95 -28.70
N VAL A 501 -32.56 5.56 -29.45
CA VAL A 501 -32.82 6.77 -30.25
C VAL A 501 -33.88 6.51 -31.32
N ALA A 502 -33.78 5.36 -32.02
CA ALA A 502 -34.79 4.98 -33.03
C ALA A 502 -36.20 4.83 -32.43
N LEU A 503 -36.29 4.44 -31.16
CA LEU A 503 -37.57 4.27 -30.45
C LEU A 503 -38.12 5.56 -29.80
N ARG A 504 -37.22 6.37 -29.20
CA ARG A 504 -37.59 7.47 -28.29
C ARG A 504 -37.16 8.85 -28.77
N GLY A 505 -36.43 8.91 -29.90
CA GLY A 505 -36.06 10.16 -30.53
C GLY A 505 -34.88 10.89 -29.90
N PRO A 506 -34.73 12.20 -30.18
CA PRO A 506 -33.47 12.94 -29.92
C PRO A 506 -33.14 13.14 -28.43
N ALA A 507 -34.13 13.01 -27.54
CA ALA A 507 -33.86 13.12 -26.10
C ALA A 507 -32.84 12.07 -25.63
N ILE A 508 -32.87 10.86 -26.17
CA ILE A 508 -31.86 9.80 -25.87
C ILE A 508 -30.47 10.20 -26.39
N VAL A 509 -30.39 10.93 -27.51
CA VAL A 509 -29.09 11.44 -28.01
C VAL A 509 -28.48 12.39 -26.97
N ALA A 510 -29.27 13.33 -26.44
CA ALA A 510 -28.80 14.27 -25.43
C ALA A 510 -28.33 13.54 -24.14
N LEU A 511 -29.13 12.59 -23.64
CA LEU A 511 -28.81 11.78 -22.47
C LEU A 511 -27.52 10.95 -22.70
N GLY A 512 -27.40 10.30 -23.86
CA GLY A 512 -26.25 9.47 -24.24
C GLY A 512 -24.97 10.29 -24.40
N LEU A 513 -25.03 11.44 -25.08
CA LEU A 513 -23.87 12.32 -25.25
C LEU A 513 -23.42 12.90 -23.90
N LEU A 514 -24.36 13.32 -23.04
CA LEU A 514 -24.03 13.81 -21.70
C LEU A 514 -23.38 12.69 -20.85
N GLY A 515 -23.97 11.49 -20.85
CA GLY A 515 -23.42 10.35 -20.11
C GLY A 515 -22.03 9.93 -20.61
N LEU A 516 -21.83 9.85 -21.93
CA LEU A 516 -20.55 9.49 -22.54
C LEU A 516 -19.48 10.56 -22.28
N ALA A 517 -19.81 11.84 -22.50
CA ALA A 517 -18.89 12.95 -22.24
C ALA A 517 -18.50 13.04 -20.76
N ALA A 518 -19.49 12.96 -19.86
CA ALA A 518 -19.24 12.98 -18.43
C ALA A 518 -18.45 11.76 -17.94
N GLY A 519 -18.76 10.57 -18.43
CA GLY A 519 -18.04 9.35 -18.07
C GLY A 519 -16.58 9.38 -18.54
N TYR A 520 -16.31 9.82 -19.77
CA TYR A 520 -14.96 9.95 -20.30
C TYR A 520 -14.16 11.05 -19.58
N THR A 521 -14.73 12.25 -19.44
CA THR A 521 -14.03 13.40 -18.85
C THR A 521 -14.00 13.39 -17.32
N TYR A 522 -14.50 12.32 -16.70
CA TYR A 522 -14.39 12.11 -15.25
C TYR A 522 -12.94 12.19 -14.80
N THR A 523 -12.06 11.45 -15.47
CA THR A 523 -10.60 11.45 -15.21
C THR A 523 -9.78 11.84 -16.43
N ALA A 524 -10.33 11.77 -17.64
CA ALA A 524 -9.62 12.13 -18.87
C ALA A 524 -9.68 13.64 -19.16
N PRO A 525 -8.65 14.21 -19.82
CA PRO A 525 -8.72 15.58 -20.34
C PRO A 525 -9.91 15.79 -21.28
N PRO A 526 -10.45 17.02 -21.39
CA PRO A 526 -9.90 18.27 -20.86
C PRO A 526 -10.40 18.64 -19.45
N PHE A 527 -11.47 18.04 -18.95
CA PHE A 527 -12.11 18.52 -17.72
C PHE A 527 -11.59 17.84 -16.46
N GLN A 528 -11.39 16.54 -16.44
CA GLN A 528 -10.82 15.79 -15.32
C GLN A 528 -11.47 16.18 -13.96
N TYR A 529 -12.81 16.25 -13.92
CA TYR A 529 -13.53 16.86 -12.80
C TYR A 529 -13.41 16.06 -11.48
N LYS A 530 -13.04 14.78 -11.53
CA LYS A 530 -12.65 14.01 -10.33
C LYS A 530 -11.54 14.74 -9.55
N TYR A 531 -10.53 15.23 -10.27
CA TYR A 531 -9.35 15.87 -9.67
C TYR A 531 -9.55 17.36 -9.35
N ARG A 532 -10.77 17.87 -9.48
CA ARG A 532 -11.14 19.28 -9.22
C ARG A 532 -12.21 19.42 -8.15
N ALA A 533 -12.39 18.41 -7.29
CA ALA A 533 -13.42 18.34 -6.24
C ALA A 533 -14.88 18.40 -6.74
N LEU A 534 -15.12 18.06 -8.00
CA LEU A 534 -16.44 18.01 -8.60
C LEU A 534 -16.98 16.59 -8.78
N GLY A 535 -16.19 15.57 -8.38
CA GLY A 535 -16.54 14.15 -8.53
C GLY A 535 -17.86 13.80 -7.86
N VAL A 536 -17.98 14.07 -6.57
CA VAL A 536 -19.16 13.70 -5.76
C VAL A 536 -20.45 14.38 -6.22
N PRO A 537 -20.50 15.71 -6.42
CA PRO A 537 -21.71 16.36 -6.92
C PRO A 537 -22.13 15.85 -8.30
N LEU A 538 -21.17 15.63 -9.19
CA LEU A 538 -21.47 15.21 -10.55
C LEU A 538 -21.93 13.75 -10.60
N VAL A 539 -21.34 12.87 -9.81
CA VAL A 539 -21.80 11.48 -9.68
C VAL A 539 -23.21 11.43 -9.10
N PHE A 540 -23.56 12.28 -8.13
CA PHE A 540 -24.95 12.42 -7.67
C PHE A 540 -25.91 12.68 -8.84
N VAL A 541 -25.61 13.68 -9.67
CA VAL A 541 -26.49 14.06 -10.80
C VAL A 541 -26.53 12.98 -11.87
N LEU A 542 -25.38 12.40 -12.22
CA LEU A 542 -25.29 11.42 -13.30
C LEU A 542 -25.91 10.07 -12.94
N MET A 543 -25.60 9.54 -11.74
CA MET A 543 -26.04 8.22 -11.32
C MET A 543 -27.39 8.24 -10.58
N GLY A 544 -27.83 9.37 -10.09
CA GLY A 544 -29.17 9.57 -9.53
C GLY A 544 -30.15 10.05 -10.62
N PRO A 545 -30.36 11.37 -10.73
CA PRO A 545 -31.36 11.95 -11.63
C PRO A 545 -31.23 11.53 -13.11
N LEU A 546 -30.04 11.70 -13.70
CA LEU A 546 -29.86 11.43 -15.14
C LEU A 546 -30.15 9.97 -15.47
N MET A 547 -29.62 9.02 -14.66
CA MET A 547 -29.78 7.61 -14.94
C MET A 547 -31.17 7.09 -14.62
N THR A 548 -31.79 7.50 -13.50
CA THR A 548 -33.11 7.04 -13.11
C THR A 548 -34.22 7.61 -14.05
N CYS A 549 -34.19 8.94 -14.27
CA CYS A 549 -35.15 9.56 -15.20
C CYS A 549 -34.88 9.14 -16.64
N GLY A 550 -33.62 8.98 -17.04
CA GLY A 550 -33.25 8.48 -18.35
C GLY A 550 -33.73 7.06 -18.60
N ALA A 551 -33.64 6.18 -17.59
CA ALA A 551 -34.16 4.81 -17.66
C ALA A 551 -35.69 4.80 -17.74
N TYR A 552 -36.39 5.58 -16.90
CA TYR A 552 -37.82 5.74 -16.98
C TYR A 552 -38.25 6.20 -18.39
N PHE A 553 -37.61 7.26 -18.92
CA PHE A 553 -37.89 7.76 -20.27
C PHE A 553 -37.60 6.74 -21.36
N ALA A 554 -36.47 6.05 -21.28
CA ALA A 554 -36.12 5.01 -22.25
C ALA A 554 -37.15 3.88 -22.31
N VAL A 555 -37.70 3.48 -21.16
CA VAL A 555 -38.67 2.39 -21.04
C VAL A 555 -40.09 2.87 -21.41
N SER A 556 -40.55 4.02 -20.88
CA SER A 556 -41.94 4.52 -21.01
C SER A 556 -42.14 5.41 -22.24
N GLY A 557 -41.11 6.15 -22.65
CA GLY A 557 -41.21 7.23 -23.65
C GLY A 557 -41.73 8.55 -23.09
N GLN A 558 -41.89 8.68 -21.79
CA GLN A 558 -42.40 9.85 -21.09
C GLN A 558 -41.46 10.31 -19.98
N TRP A 559 -41.62 11.56 -19.55
CA TRP A 559 -40.91 12.07 -18.37
C TRP A 559 -41.85 12.03 -17.16
N SER A 560 -41.31 11.71 -15.99
CA SER A 560 -42.04 11.63 -14.73
C SER A 560 -41.31 12.42 -13.65
N ILE A 561 -42.06 13.24 -12.92
CA ILE A 561 -41.54 13.95 -11.75
C ILE A 561 -41.24 12.97 -10.59
N GLU A 562 -42.04 11.91 -10.49
CA GLU A 562 -41.89 10.84 -9.51
C GLU A 562 -40.57 10.13 -9.73
N SER A 563 -40.14 9.91 -10.97
CA SER A 563 -38.82 9.33 -11.28
C SER A 563 -37.69 10.25 -10.83
N LEU A 564 -37.83 11.58 -10.92
CA LEU A 564 -36.87 12.54 -10.41
C LEU A 564 -36.81 12.51 -8.88
N ILE A 565 -37.95 12.48 -8.20
CA ILE A 565 -38.00 12.40 -6.72
C ILE A 565 -37.38 11.10 -6.23
N LEU A 566 -37.71 9.97 -6.87
CA LEU A 566 -37.20 8.64 -6.54
C LEU A 566 -35.68 8.57 -6.76
N SER A 567 -35.14 9.35 -7.70
CA SER A 567 -33.68 9.36 -7.99
C SER A 567 -32.84 9.99 -6.89
N ILE A 568 -33.40 10.86 -6.04
CA ILE A 568 -32.66 11.61 -5.03
C ILE A 568 -32.04 10.67 -3.98
N PRO A 569 -32.78 9.81 -3.27
CA PRO A 569 -32.20 8.90 -2.30
C PRO A 569 -31.20 7.93 -2.94
N VAL A 570 -31.44 7.47 -4.15
CA VAL A 570 -30.52 6.62 -4.90
C VAL A 570 -29.20 7.35 -5.18
N GLY A 571 -29.29 8.57 -5.72
CA GLY A 571 -28.12 9.41 -6.04
C GLY A 571 -27.30 9.77 -4.80
N LEU A 572 -27.94 10.05 -3.65
CA LEU A 572 -27.27 10.34 -2.39
C LEU A 572 -26.40 9.15 -1.93
N LEU A 573 -26.90 7.93 -2.02
CA LEU A 573 -26.14 6.74 -1.65
C LEU A 573 -24.99 6.45 -2.63
N VAL A 574 -25.17 6.68 -3.93
CA VAL A 574 -24.06 6.56 -4.91
C VAL A 574 -22.99 7.63 -4.66
N ALA A 575 -23.41 8.87 -4.37
CA ALA A 575 -22.48 9.93 -3.97
C ALA A 575 -21.72 9.57 -2.68
N ALA A 576 -22.39 8.90 -1.73
CA ALA A 576 -21.74 8.43 -0.50
C ALA A 576 -20.70 7.34 -0.77
N ILE A 577 -20.91 6.43 -1.75
CA ILE A 577 -19.90 5.43 -2.16
C ILE A 577 -18.61 6.15 -2.60
N LEU A 578 -18.74 7.13 -3.51
CA LEU A 578 -17.59 7.87 -4.02
C LEU A 578 -16.94 8.72 -2.92
N HIS A 579 -17.75 9.44 -2.14
CA HIS A 579 -17.21 10.29 -1.07
C HIS A 579 -16.52 9.48 0.03
N GLY A 580 -17.02 8.29 0.36
CA GLY A 580 -16.35 7.34 1.27
C GLY A 580 -14.98 6.90 0.75
N ASN A 581 -14.88 6.64 -0.55
CA ASN A 581 -13.61 6.35 -1.22
C ASN A 581 -12.63 7.53 -1.12
N GLU A 582 -13.06 8.75 -1.51
CA GLU A 582 -12.24 9.96 -1.40
C GLU A 582 -11.84 10.29 0.05
N TRP A 583 -12.74 10.06 1.02
CA TRP A 583 -12.47 10.31 2.43
C TRP A 583 -11.42 9.33 2.99
N ARG A 584 -11.51 8.05 2.64
CA ARG A 584 -10.48 7.05 2.97
C ARG A 584 -9.12 7.47 2.42
N ASP A 585 -9.10 7.92 1.18
CA ASP A 585 -7.88 8.12 0.40
C ASP A 585 -7.35 9.57 0.46
N ILE A 586 -7.86 10.46 1.35
CA ILE A 586 -7.43 11.88 1.48
C ILE A 586 -5.90 12.03 1.49
N SER A 587 -5.20 11.20 2.25
CA SER A 587 -3.74 11.28 2.37
C SER A 587 -3.01 10.85 1.10
N GLU A 588 -3.59 9.95 0.32
CA GLU A 588 -3.03 9.47 -0.96
C GLU A 588 -3.31 10.46 -2.08
N ASP A 589 -4.54 10.97 -2.18
CA ASP A 589 -4.94 12.00 -3.11
C ASP A 589 -4.11 13.28 -2.94
N THR A 590 -3.93 13.72 -1.70
CA THR A 590 -3.12 14.92 -1.40
C THR A 590 -1.65 14.74 -1.81
N ARG A 591 -1.08 13.54 -1.61
CA ARG A 591 0.29 13.22 -2.06
C ARG A 591 0.42 13.20 -3.58
N ALA A 592 -0.61 12.76 -4.29
CA ALA A 592 -0.65 12.78 -5.74
C ALA A 592 -0.95 14.19 -6.32
N GLY A 593 -1.08 15.21 -5.46
CA GLY A 593 -1.38 16.59 -5.88
C GLY A 593 -2.83 16.76 -6.36
N ILE A 594 -3.73 15.85 -6.01
CA ILE A 594 -5.12 15.82 -6.44
C ILE A 594 -6.00 16.50 -5.42
N VAL A 595 -6.95 17.29 -5.93
CA VAL A 595 -7.91 17.99 -5.10
C VAL A 595 -9.27 17.32 -5.24
N THR A 596 -9.61 16.45 -4.30
CA THR A 596 -10.94 15.84 -4.16
C THR A 596 -11.84 16.69 -3.25
N LEU A 597 -13.16 16.41 -3.22
CA LEU A 597 -14.06 17.10 -2.31
C LEU A 597 -13.67 16.81 -0.85
N SER A 598 -13.33 15.58 -0.55
CA SER A 598 -12.90 15.17 0.79
C SER A 598 -11.61 15.85 1.24
N SER A 599 -10.63 16.03 0.33
CA SER A 599 -9.38 16.74 0.65
C SER A 599 -9.61 18.23 0.92
N ARG A 600 -10.57 18.87 0.23
CA ARG A 600 -10.97 20.27 0.50
C ARG A 600 -11.71 20.46 1.81
N LEU A 601 -12.59 19.51 2.15
CA LEU A 601 -13.35 19.56 3.40
C LEU A 601 -12.46 19.27 4.63
N GLY A 602 -11.39 18.49 4.42
CA GLY A 602 -10.59 17.94 5.51
C GLY A 602 -11.30 16.80 6.24
N ARG A 603 -10.53 15.98 6.97
CA ARG A 603 -10.97 14.69 7.52
C ARG A 603 -12.24 14.78 8.37
N ARG A 604 -12.38 15.84 9.21
CA ARG A 604 -13.54 16.04 10.10
C ARG A 604 -14.82 16.35 9.32
N TRP A 605 -14.78 17.29 8.38
CA TRP A 605 -15.97 17.70 7.63
C TRP A 605 -16.33 16.67 6.57
N ALA A 606 -15.36 15.96 5.99
CA ALA A 606 -15.62 14.84 5.10
C ALA A 606 -16.41 13.72 5.80
N HIS A 607 -16.09 13.40 7.08
CA HIS A 607 -16.88 12.49 7.90
C HIS A 607 -18.35 12.93 8.03
N TRP A 608 -18.58 14.17 8.46
CA TRP A 608 -19.95 14.67 8.63
C TRP A 608 -20.72 14.72 7.32
N PHE A 609 -20.06 15.07 6.24
CA PHE A 609 -20.67 15.08 4.90
C PHE A 609 -21.02 13.64 4.46
N TYR A 610 -20.17 12.67 4.72
CA TYR A 610 -20.47 11.26 4.48
C TYR A 610 -21.73 10.81 5.24
N VAL A 611 -21.79 11.08 6.54
CA VAL A 611 -22.96 10.75 7.39
C VAL A 611 -24.22 11.45 6.87
N ALA A 612 -24.11 12.73 6.46
CA ALA A 612 -25.23 13.46 5.88
C ALA A 612 -25.73 12.85 4.58
N LEU A 613 -24.86 12.34 3.71
CA LEU A 613 -25.26 11.66 2.47
C LEU A 613 -26.03 10.36 2.74
N VAL A 614 -25.52 9.50 3.63
CA VAL A 614 -26.17 8.21 3.90
C VAL A 614 -27.48 8.36 4.66
N LEU A 615 -27.56 9.24 5.67
CA LEU A 615 -28.79 9.54 6.39
C LEU A 615 -29.78 10.33 5.52
N GLY A 616 -29.26 11.24 4.72
CA GLY A 616 -30.04 12.08 3.79
C GLY A 616 -30.87 11.26 2.82
N ALA A 617 -30.40 10.09 2.39
CA ALA A 617 -31.16 9.20 1.52
C ALA A 617 -32.46 8.71 2.20
N TYR A 618 -32.39 8.31 3.46
CA TYR A 618 -33.58 7.88 4.21
C TYR A 618 -34.50 9.04 4.52
N VAL A 619 -33.93 10.19 4.90
CA VAL A 619 -34.71 11.42 5.16
C VAL A 619 -35.40 11.88 3.89
N ALA A 620 -34.72 11.93 2.75
CA ALA A 620 -35.31 12.35 1.46
C ALA A 620 -36.46 11.44 1.06
N LEU A 621 -36.34 10.12 1.21
CA LEU A 621 -37.44 9.19 0.94
C LEU A 621 -38.60 9.39 1.92
N GLY A 622 -38.32 9.51 3.21
CA GLY A 622 -39.34 9.75 4.25
C GLY A 622 -40.12 11.04 3.97
N LEU A 623 -39.46 12.12 3.62
CA LEU A 623 -40.10 13.39 3.21
C LEU A 623 -40.93 13.24 1.94
N ALA A 624 -40.44 12.53 0.94
CA ALA A 624 -41.20 12.28 -0.30
C ALA A 624 -42.50 11.50 -0.03
N VAL A 625 -42.43 10.48 0.82
CA VAL A 625 -43.59 9.68 1.25
C VAL A 625 -44.56 10.53 2.08
N SER A 626 -44.08 11.30 3.06
CA SER A 626 -44.90 12.14 3.92
C SER A 626 -45.60 13.25 3.14
N ALA A 627 -45.00 13.73 2.07
CA ALA A 627 -45.59 14.69 1.14
C ALA A 627 -46.55 14.06 0.12
N GLY A 628 -46.77 12.74 0.14
CA GLY A 628 -47.61 12.02 -0.81
C GLY A 628 -47.07 11.94 -2.23
N LEU A 629 -45.74 12.22 -2.41
CA LEU A 629 -45.09 12.23 -3.72
C LEU A 629 -44.63 10.84 -4.16
N ILE A 630 -44.44 9.95 -3.20
CA ILE A 630 -44.02 8.54 -3.42
C ILE A 630 -44.88 7.65 -2.50
N GLN A 631 -45.17 6.44 -2.97
CA GLN A 631 -46.04 5.51 -2.25
C GLN A 631 -45.40 5.00 -0.93
N PRO A 632 -46.21 4.85 0.17
CA PRO A 632 -45.73 4.40 1.48
C PRO A 632 -45.07 3.02 1.46
N THR A 633 -45.41 2.13 0.51
CA THR A 633 -44.76 0.82 0.35
C THR A 633 -43.25 0.90 0.17
N THR A 634 -42.73 2.03 -0.32
CA THR A 634 -41.29 2.25 -0.45
C THR A 634 -40.55 2.35 0.89
N LEU A 635 -41.27 2.58 2.01
CA LEU A 635 -40.68 2.59 3.37
C LEU A 635 -40.16 1.21 3.80
N ILE A 636 -40.43 0.15 3.04
CA ILE A 636 -39.79 -1.18 3.24
C ILE A 636 -38.25 -1.08 3.26
N VAL A 637 -37.67 -0.01 2.71
CA VAL A 637 -36.22 0.28 2.80
C VAL A 637 -35.71 0.33 4.25
N VAL A 638 -36.57 0.48 5.25
CA VAL A 638 -36.23 0.40 6.69
C VAL A 638 -35.54 -0.94 7.02
N LEU A 639 -35.82 -1.99 6.27
CA LEU A 639 -35.14 -3.28 6.44
C LEU A 639 -33.62 -3.23 6.10
N SER A 640 -33.16 -2.17 5.44
CA SER A 640 -31.72 -1.93 5.18
C SER A 640 -31.01 -1.21 6.35
N LEU A 641 -31.70 -0.82 7.42
CA LEU A 641 -31.11 -0.13 8.59
C LEU A 641 -29.91 -0.87 9.22
N PRO A 642 -29.85 -2.20 9.30
CA PRO A 642 -28.64 -2.87 9.80
C PRO A 642 -27.37 -2.50 9.02
N PHE A 643 -27.46 -2.37 7.69
CA PHE A 643 -26.35 -1.93 6.85
C PHE A 643 -26.04 -0.44 7.06
N LEU A 644 -27.05 0.41 7.26
CA LEU A 644 -26.86 1.81 7.63
C LEU A 644 -26.09 1.95 8.94
N LEU A 645 -26.51 1.22 9.99
CA LEU A 645 -25.82 1.23 11.28
C LEU A 645 -24.37 0.75 11.17
N GLN A 646 -24.10 -0.23 10.32
CA GLN A 646 -22.74 -0.72 10.06
C GLN A 646 -21.85 0.38 9.46
N VAL A 647 -22.30 1.08 8.41
CA VAL A 647 -21.49 2.12 7.76
C VAL A 647 -21.32 3.36 8.62
N VAL A 648 -22.33 3.75 9.42
CA VAL A 648 -22.24 4.87 10.36
C VAL A 648 -21.25 4.56 11.46
N ARG A 649 -21.30 3.36 12.07
CA ARG A 649 -20.32 2.93 13.07
C ARG A 649 -18.90 2.89 12.51
N ALA A 650 -18.72 2.37 11.30
CA ALA A 650 -17.42 2.37 10.65
C ALA A 650 -16.91 3.80 10.43
N ALA A 651 -17.79 4.73 10.05
CA ALA A 651 -17.46 6.14 9.87
C ALA A 651 -17.07 6.81 11.20
N GLU A 652 -17.78 6.55 12.29
CA GLU A 652 -17.45 7.07 13.62
C GLU A 652 -16.07 6.58 14.10
N LEU A 653 -15.79 5.28 13.96
CA LEU A 653 -14.48 4.72 14.30
C LEU A 653 -13.37 5.31 13.42
N GLY A 654 -13.61 5.53 12.12
CA GLY A 654 -12.67 6.19 11.23
C GLY A 654 -12.39 7.65 11.61
N ALA A 655 -13.40 8.36 12.09
CA ALA A 655 -13.26 9.74 12.57
C ALA A 655 -12.41 9.86 13.86
N THR A 656 -12.40 8.80 14.70
CA THR A 656 -11.57 8.73 15.91
C THR A 656 -10.13 8.22 15.63
N GLY A 657 -9.70 8.15 14.37
CA GLY A 657 -8.33 7.78 13.99
C GLY A 657 -8.13 6.31 13.62
N GLN A 658 -9.16 5.46 13.73
CA GLN A 658 -9.07 4.05 13.34
C GLN A 658 -9.20 3.90 11.82
N ALA A 659 -8.12 4.15 11.07
CA ALA A 659 -8.11 4.09 9.60
C ALA A 659 -8.61 2.75 9.03
N ARG A 660 -8.39 1.63 9.74
CA ARG A 660 -8.89 0.30 9.34
C ARG A 660 -10.41 0.21 9.32
N ALA A 661 -11.11 0.98 10.14
CA ALA A 661 -12.58 0.95 10.18
C ALA A 661 -13.19 1.44 8.86
N ILE A 662 -12.57 2.44 8.22
CA ILE A 662 -13.02 2.99 6.94
C ILE A 662 -12.33 2.33 5.72
N ALA A 663 -11.41 1.41 5.96
CA ALA A 663 -10.70 0.75 4.87
C ALA A 663 -11.63 0.07 3.84
N MET A 664 -12.83 -0.38 4.20
CA MET A 664 -13.86 -1.01 3.35
C MET A 664 -15.14 -0.16 3.22
N ILE A 665 -15.07 1.15 3.49
CA ILE A 665 -16.27 1.97 3.61
C ILE A 665 -17.03 2.11 2.28
N ASP A 666 -16.31 2.18 1.16
CA ASP A 666 -16.87 2.19 -0.19
C ASP A 666 -17.66 0.91 -0.50
N LEU A 667 -17.09 -0.26 -0.19
CA LEU A 667 -17.76 -1.56 -0.39
C LEU A 667 -18.96 -1.74 0.57
N GLN A 668 -18.82 -1.31 1.83
CA GLN A 668 -19.92 -1.34 2.81
C GLN A 668 -21.07 -0.44 2.38
N THR A 669 -20.74 0.76 1.87
CA THR A 669 -21.73 1.70 1.32
C THR A 669 -22.39 1.15 0.05
N ALA A 670 -21.63 0.47 -0.83
CA ALA A 670 -22.18 -0.19 -2.01
C ALA A 670 -23.16 -1.33 -1.62
N ARG A 671 -22.88 -2.08 -0.54
CA ARG A 671 -23.82 -3.07 0.01
C ARG A 671 -25.08 -2.42 0.59
N LEU A 672 -24.93 -1.31 1.30
CA LEU A 672 -26.07 -0.50 1.76
C LEU A 672 -26.91 -0.02 0.58
N HIS A 673 -26.27 0.54 -0.46
CA HIS A 673 -26.93 1.01 -1.67
C HIS A 673 -27.67 -0.13 -2.39
N LEU A 674 -27.07 -1.31 -2.50
CA LEU A 674 -27.73 -2.48 -3.09
C LEU A 674 -28.97 -2.91 -2.27
N ALA A 675 -28.84 -3.02 -0.95
CA ALA A 675 -29.96 -3.42 -0.07
C ALA A 675 -31.08 -2.37 -0.10
N PHE A 676 -30.75 -1.10 0.12
CA PHE A 676 -31.70 0.01 0.05
C PHE A 676 -32.39 0.08 -1.32
N GLY A 677 -31.62 0.06 -2.41
CA GLY A 677 -32.13 0.20 -3.76
C GLY A 677 -33.01 -0.99 -4.18
N SER A 678 -32.62 -2.22 -3.83
CA SER A 678 -33.45 -3.41 -4.11
C SER A 678 -34.78 -3.35 -3.35
N LEU A 679 -34.77 -2.94 -2.09
CA LEU A 679 -36.00 -2.75 -1.31
C LEU A 679 -36.84 -1.57 -1.85
N LEU A 680 -36.20 -0.48 -2.30
CA LEU A 680 -36.91 0.63 -2.93
C LEU A 680 -37.65 0.18 -4.20
N VAL A 681 -36.94 -0.56 -5.08
CA VAL A 681 -37.54 -1.16 -6.29
C VAL A 681 -38.71 -2.08 -5.94
N ALA A 682 -38.54 -2.97 -4.93
CA ALA A 682 -39.59 -3.83 -4.46
C ALA A 682 -40.79 -3.03 -3.91
N GLY A 683 -40.56 -1.99 -3.13
CA GLY A 683 -41.57 -1.09 -2.60
C GLY A 683 -42.39 -0.36 -3.70
N VAL A 684 -41.68 0.08 -4.77
CA VAL A 684 -42.34 0.65 -5.96
C VAL A 684 -43.21 -0.41 -6.64
N LEU A 685 -42.69 -1.61 -6.90
CA LEU A 685 -43.46 -2.69 -7.54
C LEU A 685 -44.68 -3.12 -6.71
N LEU A 686 -44.56 -3.15 -5.40
CA LEU A 686 -45.67 -3.48 -4.48
C LEU A 686 -46.79 -2.46 -4.56
N SER A 687 -46.49 -1.18 -4.86
CA SER A 687 -47.53 -0.13 -5.02
C SER A 687 -48.42 -0.35 -6.24
N GLY A 688 -47.96 -1.07 -7.26
CA GLY A 688 -48.72 -1.40 -8.45
C GLY A 688 -49.57 -2.68 -8.32
N LEU A 689 -49.52 -3.38 -7.18
CA LEU A 689 -50.38 -4.52 -6.95
C LEU A 689 -51.82 -4.05 -6.59
N PRO A 690 -52.86 -4.70 -7.13
CA PRO A 690 -54.20 -4.35 -6.74
C PRO A 690 -54.36 -4.58 -5.22
N HIS A 691 -54.81 -3.59 -4.51
CA HIS A 691 -55.11 -3.76 -3.08
C HIS A 691 -56.34 -4.71 -2.99
N ALA A 692 -56.09 -5.92 -2.39
CA ALA A 692 -57.16 -6.91 -2.17
C ALA A 692 -58.13 -6.43 -1.08
#